data_e222fed2650b5b02bbd51c6eb80e6c9f
#
_entry.id   e222fed2650b5b02bbd51c6eb80e6c9f
#
_cell.length_a   1.000
_cell.length_b   1.000
_cell.length_c   1.000
_cell.angle_alpha   90.00
_cell.angle_beta   90.00
_cell.angle_gamma   90.00
#
_symmetry.space_group_name_H-M   'P 1'
#
loop_
_entity.id
_entity.type
_entity.pdbx_description
1 polymer ?
#
loop_
_entity_poly.entity_id
_entity_poly.type
_entity_poly.pdbx_seq_one_letter_code
_entity_poly.pdbx_strand_id
1 'polypeptide(L)'
;MRKSLKALPVLLLGTTCALMAQGAAPVAVLYSKGSISTPDGLFARNDGKTCTISWDGKGEKPVLALDFGAKSVGGYAVFHVTTQEGAPVLRLAYANHPDGLGERGCFWRETSARYLGPTFDIPVLPGNINRHEIYHIGRDGQFVAPLIQGQERYVRVQLDTPGSVTLDSIEIENAEVFSTEPRRGSFSCSDDRLTRLWDISVWTCQIASFPNHDAWKRVGGWILPRKLEQAAADVWCRKAAPADGMFEIAYEFDANPHFPMGRFEILVGNRREAVVQSATNSVRTLKVAVKKGERIGFSVPKESWPVIRSMSVAGQDLMNLDDWDFARTLPYTADGAKRDRLIWSGDLWWAERNLFYGFGPQSPYMTGSVKMLAFNRTPAGYTHASPYAERGVRPPDGDYGPFGSDEFAAWFIPVAYDYYLYTADEETLRGVYPDVRALMGYLAKHQDPETGLFEQRKETCKGAAGLTFGSTSLHHRSYMHVLLWKTYVDAAALADRFGTPAEAANWRTGAEKLAKLLRTRFWDAEKGYFIQSFEDRSWSKEGNSLALAVGFTTPDEAARVMPQLRYHRHGKFQALAARGRFEYGDTEGAHQMLEAHNWYKLLDPSWQGALTVTECMGLIRKGWGDESHPDTAIGGLFSSYVLGVVPTEPGFRTFSVKPQTGGLAWAEGVVPTPYGDVILRWDRTSAGLVVRLTVPQGAAANFAWGATSKTLVAGTHAFCAK
;
A
#
# COMPACT_ATOMS: atom_id res chain seq x y z
N MET A 1 -6.08 58.12 10.78
CA MET A 1 -6.01 57.63 9.40
C MET A 1 -6.13 56.13 9.41
N ARG A 2 -7.32 55.58 9.12
CA ARG A 2 -7.59 54.17 8.98
C ARG A 2 -7.28 53.76 7.54
N LYS A 3 -6.23 52.95 7.33
CA LYS A 3 -6.01 52.28 6.04
C LYS A 3 -6.68 50.90 6.09
N SER A 4 -7.67 50.76 5.24
CA SER A 4 -8.37 49.51 4.98
C SER A 4 -7.42 48.50 4.35
N LEU A 5 -7.20 47.36 5.01
CA LEU A 5 -6.60 46.20 4.41
C LEU A 5 -7.63 45.51 3.51
N LYS A 6 -7.41 45.60 2.21
CA LYS A 6 -8.16 44.83 1.22
C LYS A 6 -7.81 43.34 1.42
N ALA A 7 -8.82 42.51 1.58
CA ALA A 7 -8.71 41.06 1.53
C ALA A 7 -8.22 40.68 0.12
N LEU A 8 -7.07 40.01 0.04
CA LEU A 8 -6.67 39.28 -1.16
C LEU A 8 -7.55 38.02 -1.23
N PRO A 9 -8.11 37.71 -2.40
CA PRO A 9 -8.80 36.43 -2.57
C PRO A 9 -7.77 35.29 -2.48
N VAL A 10 -8.06 34.32 -1.63
CA VAL A 10 -7.42 33.02 -1.66
C VAL A 10 -7.76 32.39 -3.00
N LEU A 11 -6.80 32.39 -3.93
CA LEU A 11 -6.90 31.57 -5.13
C LEU A 11 -6.81 30.11 -4.64
N LEU A 12 -7.96 29.48 -4.45
CA LEU A 12 -8.06 28.05 -4.43
C LEU A 12 -7.55 27.55 -5.79
N LEU A 13 -6.33 27.02 -5.82
CA LEU A 13 -5.88 26.13 -6.88
C LEU A 13 -6.70 24.83 -6.79
N GLY A 14 -7.98 24.96 -7.04
CA GLY A 14 -8.90 23.89 -7.35
C GLY A 14 -8.77 23.57 -8.82
N THR A 15 -7.65 22.97 -9.21
CA THR A 15 -7.54 22.38 -10.53
C THR A 15 -7.19 20.92 -10.41
N THR A 16 -8.12 20.15 -10.95
CA THR A 16 -7.95 18.81 -11.51
C THR A 16 -8.15 17.63 -10.60
N CYS A 17 -9.38 17.42 -10.16
CA CYS A 17 -9.86 16.08 -9.86
C CYS A 17 -10.76 15.50 -10.97
N ALA A 18 -10.96 16.21 -12.09
CA ALA A 18 -11.83 15.77 -13.20
C ALA A 18 -11.07 15.10 -14.37
N LEU A 19 -9.74 14.91 -14.25
CA LEU A 19 -8.91 14.32 -15.31
C LEU A 19 -8.52 12.85 -15.07
N MET A 20 -9.07 12.21 -14.04
CA MET A 20 -8.70 10.84 -13.68
C MET A 20 -9.54 9.74 -14.35
N ALA A 21 -10.49 10.10 -15.22
CA ALA A 21 -11.32 9.13 -15.96
C ALA A 21 -10.80 8.78 -17.36
N GLN A 22 -9.65 9.32 -17.77
CA GLN A 22 -9.01 8.96 -19.05
C GLN A 22 -7.69 8.27 -18.76
N GLY A 23 -7.40 7.18 -19.52
CA GLY A 23 -6.14 6.48 -19.45
C GLY A 23 -4.95 7.43 -19.73
N ALA A 24 -3.82 7.20 -19.10
CA ALA A 24 -2.61 7.95 -19.40
C ALA A 24 -2.02 7.46 -20.70
N ALA A 25 -1.87 8.35 -21.69
CA ALA A 25 -1.14 8.10 -22.93
C ALA A 25 0.37 8.35 -22.73
N PRO A 26 1.25 7.75 -23.55
CA PRO A 26 2.68 8.06 -23.52
C PRO A 26 2.93 9.52 -23.89
N VAL A 27 3.93 10.11 -23.27
CA VAL A 27 4.32 11.52 -23.50
C VAL A 27 5.62 11.63 -24.30
N ALA A 28 6.39 10.54 -24.41
CA ALA A 28 7.63 10.51 -25.16
C ALA A 28 8.02 9.08 -25.59
N VAL A 29 8.85 8.99 -26.62
CA VAL A 29 9.58 7.77 -26.97
C VAL A 29 10.91 7.78 -26.22
N LEU A 30 11.15 6.77 -25.40
CA LEU A 30 12.43 6.61 -24.71
C LEU A 30 13.51 6.11 -25.69
N TYR A 31 13.19 5.08 -26.45
CA TYR A 31 14.00 4.57 -27.58
C TYR A 31 13.15 3.71 -28.51
N SER A 32 13.60 3.56 -29.75
CA SER A 32 13.05 2.63 -30.73
C SER A 32 14.18 1.91 -31.47
N LYS A 33 13.95 0.64 -31.82
CA LYS A 33 14.88 -0.20 -32.58
C LYS A 33 14.11 -1.05 -33.58
N GLY A 34 14.73 -1.36 -34.72
CA GLY A 34 14.10 -2.15 -35.77
C GLY A 34 13.11 -1.34 -36.59
N SER A 35 12.21 -2.01 -37.30
CA SER A 35 11.26 -1.37 -38.24
C SER A 35 10.02 -0.88 -37.45
N ILE A 36 10.02 0.40 -37.11
CA ILE A 36 8.93 1.10 -36.42
C ILE A 36 8.68 2.43 -37.12
N SER A 37 7.44 2.67 -37.54
CA SER A 37 7.04 3.93 -38.20
C SER A 37 6.18 4.76 -37.23
N THR A 38 6.38 6.07 -37.25
CA THR A 38 5.56 7.07 -36.53
C THR A 38 5.23 6.69 -35.06
N PRO A 39 6.23 6.42 -34.21
CA PRO A 39 5.97 6.03 -32.81
C PRO A 39 5.26 7.10 -31.95
N ASP A 40 5.36 8.38 -32.35
CA ASP A 40 4.64 9.52 -31.80
C ASP A 40 3.13 9.52 -32.12
N GLY A 41 2.69 8.69 -33.05
CA GLY A 41 1.28 8.46 -33.33
C GLY A 41 0.52 7.81 -32.16
N LEU A 42 1.23 7.37 -31.11
CA LEU A 42 0.63 6.80 -29.90
C LEU A 42 0.42 7.83 -28.76
N PHE A 43 0.81 9.10 -28.95
CA PHE A 43 0.77 10.11 -27.87
C PHE A 43 -0.61 10.73 -27.65
N ALA A 44 -1.52 10.56 -28.59
CA ALA A 44 -2.87 11.04 -28.46
C ALA A 44 -3.87 10.03 -29.04
N ARG A 45 -4.97 9.83 -28.32
CA ARG A 45 -6.05 8.94 -28.76
C ARG A 45 -6.90 9.63 -29.82
N ASN A 46 -7.26 8.90 -30.87
CA ASN A 46 -8.21 9.37 -31.90
C ASN A 46 -7.75 10.62 -32.70
N ASP A 47 -6.44 10.86 -32.82
CA ASP A 47 -5.93 11.94 -33.65
C ASP A 47 -5.71 11.51 -35.12
N GLY A 48 -6.08 10.28 -35.45
CA GLY A 48 -5.94 9.70 -36.80
C GLY A 48 -4.54 9.23 -37.14
N LYS A 49 -3.59 9.32 -36.20
CA LYS A 49 -2.24 8.80 -36.37
C LYS A 49 -2.13 7.36 -35.90
N THR A 50 -1.15 6.66 -36.44
CA THR A 50 -0.90 5.25 -36.09
C THR A 50 0.60 4.99 -36.01
N CYS A 51 0.97 3.96 -35.25
CA CYS A 51 2.32 3.42 -35.17
C CYS A 51 2.34 2.01 -35.75
N THR A 52 3.19 1.71 -36.70
CA THR A 52 3.36 0.36 -37.25
C THR A 52 4.68 -0.22 -36.79
N ILE A 53 4.62 -1.43 -36.23
CA ILE A 53 5.77 -2.25 -35.82
C ILE A 53 5.79 -3.47 -36.74
N SER A 54 6.89 -3.70 -37.47
CA SER A 54 7.00 -4.81 -38.44
C SER A 54 8.33 -5.53 -38.30
N TRP A 55 8.33 -6.84 -38.59
CA TRP A 55 9.52 -7.69 -38.56
C TRP A 55 9.42 -8.81 -39.59
N ASP A 56 10.47 -8.99 -40.37
CA ASP A 56 10.57 -10.04 -41.39
C ASP A 56 11.15 -11.34 -40.86
N GLY A 57 11.43 -11.42 -39.56
CA GLY A 57 12.03 -12.60 -38.92
C GLY A 57 13.56 -12.60 -38.97
N LYS A 58 14.20 -11.57 -39.51
CA LYS A 58 15.65 -11.46 -39.60
C LYS A 58 16.19 -10.33 -38.76
N GLY A 59 17.40 -10.53 -38.23
CA GLY A 59 18.06 -9.52 -37.43
C GLY A 59 17.42 -9.30 -36.05
N GLU A 60 17.61 -8.11 -35.52
CA GLU A 60 17.10 -7.72 -34.19
C GLU A 60 15.58 -7.53 -34.20
N LYS A 61 14.90 -8.02 -33.17
CA LYS A 61 13.46 -7.82 -32.98
C LYS A 61 13.15 -6.32 -32.83
N PRO A 62 12.08 -5.81 -33.44
CA PRO A 62 11.68 -4.43 -33.24
C PRO A 62 11.19 -4.19 -31.82
N VAL A 63 11.62 -3.08 -31.24
CA VAL A 63 11.32 -2.66 -29.87
C VAL A 63 11.00 -1.18 -29.83
N LEU A 64 9.87 -0.83 -29.24
CA LEU A 64 9.45 0.52 -28.92
C LEU A 64 9.34 0.67 -27.40
N ALA A 65 10.05 1.63 -26.82
CA ALA A 65 9.94 1.98 -25.40
C ALA A 65 9.33 3.38 -25.25
N LEU A 66 8.27 3.45 -24.45
CA LEU A 66 7.44 4.63 -24.26
C LEU A 66 7.56 5.12 -22.80
N ASP A 67 7.60 6.45 -22.62
CA ASP A 67 7.54 7.12 -21.32
C ASP A 67 6.13 7.69 -21.10
N PHE A 68 5.49 7.32 -19.99
CA PHE A 68 4.16 7.80 -19.58
C PHE A 68 4.22 8.99 -18.62
N GLY A 69 5.41 9.52 -18.35
CA GLY A 69 5.63 10.68 -17.50
C GLY A 69 5.99 10.31 -16.06
N ALA A 70 6.52 11.31 -15.38
CA ALA A 70 7.10 11.12 -14.03
C ALA A 70 6.07 10.78 -12.95
N LYS A 71 4.82 11.26 -13.07
CA LYS A 71 3.71 10.80 -12.24
C LYS A 71 3.26 9.45 -12.78
N SER A 72 3.86 8.41 -12.24
CA SER A 72 3.46 7.05 -12.51
C SER A 72 2.00 6.85 -12.19
N VAL A 73 1.29 6.26 -13.11
CA VAL A 73 -0.07 5.78 -12.92
C VAL A 73 0.01 4.27 -12.98
N GLY A 74 -0.51 3.57 -12.01
CA GLY A 74 -0.74 2.16 -12.16
C GLY A 74 -2.08 1.92 -12.84
N GLY A 75 -2.28 0.76 -13.40
CA GLY A 75 -3.54 0.42 -14.07
C GLY A 75 -3.39 -0.76 -15.00
N TYR A 76 -4.34 -0.88 -15.91
CA TYR A 76 -4.30 -1.86 -16.98
C TYR A 76 -3.78 -1.21 -18.26
N ALA A 77 -2.82 -1.85 -18.93
CA ALA A 77 -2.47 -1.44 -20.28
C ALA A 77 -3.64 -1.77 -21.21
N VAL A 78 -4.02 -0.80 -22.01
CA VAL A 78 -5.04 -0.90 -23.04
C VAL A 78 -4.43 -0.42 -24.36
N PHE A 79 -4.50 -1.23 -25.40
CA PHE A 79 -4.04 -0.83 -26.72
C PHE A 79 -5.03 -1.25 -27.81
N HIS A 80 -5.05 -0.51 -28.90
CA HIS A 80 -5.95 -0.78 -30.00
C HIS A 80 -5.18 -1.07 -31.29
N VAL A 81 -5.49 -2.20 -31.89
CA VAL A 81 -4.91 -2.67 -33.15
C VAL A 81 -5.84 -2.29 -34.30
N THR A 82 -5.34 -1.54 -35.26
CA THR A 82 -6.12 -1.15 -36.45
C THR A 82 -5.94 -2.15 -37.59
N THR A 83 -4.74 -2.71 -37.71
CA THR A 83 -4.44 -3.77 -38.72
C THR A 83 -3.33 -4.68 -38.20
N GLN A 84 -3.31 -5.92 -38.67
CA GLN A 84 -2.26 -6.89 -38.39
C GLN A 84 -2.04 -7.84 -39.58
N GLU A 85 -0.80 -8.34 -39.71
CA GLU A 85 -0.42 -9.32 -40.70
C GLU A 85 0.51 -10.38 -40.07
N GLY A 86 0.35 -11.65 -40.46
CA GLY A 86 1.24 -12.74 -40.03
C GLY A 86 0.99 -13.28 -38.64
N ALA A 87 -0.16 -13.01 -38.01
CA ALA A 87 -0.48 -13.41 -36.64
C ALA A 87 0.62 -13.04 -35.63
N PRO A 88 0.96 -11.77 -35.52
CA PRO A 88 2.08 -11.29 -34.71
C PRO A 88 1.86 -11.55 -33.21
N VAL A 89 2.97 -11.74 -32.48
CA VAL A 89 2.97 -11.83 -31.03
C VAL A 89 3.64 -10.58 -30.47
N LEU A 90 2.89 -9.77 -29.73
CA LEU A 90 3.40 -8.61 -29.01
C LEU A 90 3.72 -8.98 -27.56
N ARG A 91 4.83 -8.45 -27.07
CA ARG A 91 5.21 -8.46 -25.67
C ARG A 91 5.18 -7.03 -25.15
N LEU A 92 4.45 -6.79 -24.07
CA LEU A 92 4.50 -5.58 -23.30
C LEU A 92 5.29 -5.83 -22.01
N ALA A 93 6.27 -4.99 -21.68
CA ALA A 93 7.03 -5.06 -20.46
C ALA A 93 7.04 -3.70 -19.77
N TYR A 94 6.97 -3.69 -18.44
CA TYR A 94 6.72 -2.51 -17.63
C TYR A 94 7.87 -2.22 -16.68
N ALA A 95 8.16 -0.94 -16.46
CA ALA A 95 9.14 -0.49 -15.48
C ALA A 95 8.82 0.91 -14.95
N ASN A 96 9.23 1.18 -13.72
CA ASN A 96 9.19 2.50 -13.11
C ASN A 96 10.50 3.30 -13.34
N HIS A 97 11.56 2.66 -13.83
CA HIS A 97 12.85 3.26 -14.16
C HIS A 97 13.41 2.67 -15.45
N PRO A 98 14.10 3.46 -16.32
CA PRO A 98 14.62 2.95 -17.60
C PRO A 98 15.58 1.77 -17.44
N ASP A 99 16.41 1.77 -16.40
CA ASP A 99 17.38 0.69 -16.12
C ASP A 99 16.71 -0.68 -15.85
N GLY A 100 15.43 -0.67 -15.49
CA GLY A 100 14.62 -1.87 -15.27
C GLY A 100 13.85 -2.34 -16.51
N LEU A 101 13.88 -1.59 -17.62
CA LEU A 101 13.05 -1.84 -18.77
C LEU A 101 13.67 -2.88 -19.74
N GLY A 102 13.80 -4.13 -19.27
CA GLY A 102 14.22 -5.27 -20.09
C GLY A 102 13.04 -6.00 -20.75
N GLU A 103 13.31 -7.14 -21.40
CA GLU A 103 12.29 -7.99 -22.03
C GLU A 103 11.22 -8.50 -21.06
N ARG A 104 11.57 -8.62 -19.79
CA ARG A 104 10.68 -9.08 -18.70
C ARG A 104 10.20 -7.96 -17.80
N GLY A 105 10.52 -6.72 -18.14
CA GLY A 105 10.20 -5.54 -17.33
C GLY A 105 11.06 -5.43 -16.08
N CYS A 106 10.62 -4.60 -15.15
CA CYS A 106 11.19 -4.50 -13.81
C CYS A 106 11.05 -5.83 -13.09
N PHE A 107 12.14 -6.48 -12.89
CA PHE A 107 12.17 -7.87 -12.46
C PHE A 107 12.62 -8.02 -11.02
N TRP A 108 11.88 -8.77 -10.24
CA TRP A 108 12.36 -9.38 -9.03
C TRP A 108 13.26 -10.56 -9.40
N ARG A 109 14.55 -10.49 -9.09
CA ARG A 109 15.57 -11.42 -9.58
C ARG A 109 15.21 -12.88 -9.34
N GLU A 110 15.73 -13.77 -10.23
CA GLU A 110 15.80 -15.24 -10.05
C GLU A 110 16.29 -15.69 -8.66
N THR A 111 17.05 -14.84 -7.94
CA THR A 111 17.43 -15.07 -6.55
C THR A 111 16.26 -15.05 -5.58
N SER A 112 15.21 -14.32 -5.85
CA SER A 112 14.01 -14.30 -4.98
C SER A 112 13.17 -15.54 -5.16
N ALA A 113 13.08 -16.07 -6.37
CA ALA A 113 12.47 -17.38 -6.63
C ALA A 113 13.19 -18.52 -5.88
N ARG A 114 14.48 -18.37 -5.60
CA ARG A 114 15.23 -19.33 -4.76
C ARG A 114 14.88 -19.23 -3.28
N TYR A 115 14.54 -18.03 -2.77
CA TYR A 115 14.21 -17.81 -1.36
C TYR A 115 12.74 -18.07 -1.05
N LEU A 116 11.85 -17.81 -2.00
CA LEU A 116 10.42 -17.83 -1.80
C LEU A 116 9.72 -19.00 -2.49
N GLY A 117 10.47 -19.77 -3.31
CA GLY A 117 9.97 -20.91 -4.06
C GLY A 117 9.14 -20.52 -5.30
N PRO A 118 8.86 -21.49 -6.18
CA PRO A 118 8.10 -21.28 -7.42
C PRO A 118 6.61 -20.95 -7.16
N THR A 119 6.15 -21.00 -5.92
CA THR A 119 4.77 -20.78 -5.51
C THR A 119 4.52 -19.40 -4.93
N PHE A 120 5.46 -18.47 -5.02
CA PHE A 120 5.31 -17.10 -4.59
C PHE A 120 4.47 -16.26 -5.58
N ASP A 121 3.43 -16.86 -6.08
CA ASP A 121 2.33 -16.15 -6.71
C ASP A 121 1.39 -15.71 -5.61
N ILE A 122 1.45 -14.45 -5.25
CA ILE A 122 0.44 -13.88 -4.39
C ILE A 122 -0.88 -13.94 -5.18
N PRO A 123 -1.87 -14.69 -4.70
CA PRO A 123 -3.02 -15.08 -5.52
C PRO A 123 -3.88 -13.89 -5.96
N VAL A 124 -3.80 -12.78 -5.23
CA VAL A 124 -4.65 -11.61 -5.43
C VAL A 124 -4.31 -10.88 -6.71
N LEU A 125 -3.03 -10.80 -7.06
CA LEU A 125 -2.57 -10.05 -8.23
C LEU A 125 -1.41 -10.79 -8.88
N PRO A 126 -1.72 -11.74 -9.75
CA PRO A 126 -0.72 -12.50 -10.48
C PRO A 126 0.20 -11.59 -11.29
N GLY A 127 1.45 -11.95 -11.43
CA GLY A 127 2.44 -11.20 -12.19
C GLY A 127 3.40 -10.34 -11.34
N ASN A 128 3.42 -10.55 -10.03
CA ASN A 128 4.39 -9.88 -9.16
C ASN A 128 5.85 -10.10 -9.54
N ILE A 129 6.15 -11.22 -10.15
CA ILE A 129 7.53 -11.62 -10.48
C ILE A 129 7.91 -11.13 -11.87
N ASN A 130 6.98 -11.17 -12.83
CA ASN A 130 7.22 -10.80 -14.21
C ASN A 130 6.34 -9.62 -14.59
N ARG A 131 6.97 -8.50 -14.88
CA ARG A 131 6.30 -7.29 -15.34
C ARG A 131 6.24 -7.26 -16.86
N HIS A 132 5.75 -8.36 -17.44
CA HIS A 132 5.50 -8.43 -18.89
C HIS A 132 4.30 -9.30 -19.19
N GLU A 133 3.69 -9.03 -20.30
CA GLU A 133 2.52 -9.71 -20.84
C GLU A 133 2.76 -10.06 -22.32
N ILE A 134 2.13 -11.13 -22.80
CA ILE A 134 2.27 -11.61 -24.17
C ILE A 134 0.90 -11.65 -24.81
N TYR A 135 0.79 -11.08 -25.99
CA TYR A 135 -0.46 -10.99 -26.76
C TYR A 135 -0.31 -11.65 -28.12
N HIS A 136 -1.14 -12.63 -28.40
CA HIS A 136 -1.31 -13.20 -29.73
C HIS A 136 -2.32 -12.36 -30.51
N ILE A 137 -1.83 -11.56 -31.48
CA ILE A 137 -2.65 -10.62 -32.22
C ILE A 137 -3.28 -11.35 -33.42
N GLY A 138 -4.43 -11.95 -33.20
CA GLY A 138 -5.21 -12.66 -34.23
C GLY A 138 -6.45 -11.91 -34.72
N ARG A 139 -6.61 -10.64 -34.27
CA ARG A 139 -7.74 -9.77 -34.64
C ARG A 139 -7.34 -8.30 -34.52
N ASP A 140 -8.12 -7.46 -35.17
CA ASP A 140 -8.09 -6.01 -34.94
C ASP A 140 -8.94 -5.67 -33.67
N GLY A 141 -8.86 -4.43 -33.24
CA GLY A 141 -9.62 -3.88 -32.11
C GLY A 141 -8.85 -3.80 -30.81
N GLN A 142 -9.58 -3.62 -29.73
CA GLN A 142 -9.03 -3.34 -28.40
C GLN A 142 -8.50 -4.60 -27.70
N PHE A 143 -7.33 -4.48 -27.11
CA PHE A 143 -6.73 -5.43 -26.16
C PHE A 143 -6.58 -4.77 -24.81
N VAL A 144 -6.90 -5.50 -23.76
CA VAL A 144 -6.80 -5.02 -22.36
C VAL A 144 -5.92 -5.97 -21.59
N ALA A 145 -4.95 -5.43 -20.88
CA ALA A 145 -4.06 -6.21 -20.03
C ALA A 145 -4.86 -7.04 -19.00
N PRO A 146 -4.49 -8.31 -18.80
CA PRO A 146 -5.12 -9.15 -17.80
C PRO A 146 -4.79 -8.72 -16.39
N LEU A 147 -3.62 -8.15 -16.22
CA LEU A 147 -3.05 -7.84 -14.91
C LEU A 147 -2.98 -6.34 -14.72
N ILE A 148 -3.33 -5.94 -13.51
CA ILE A 148 -3.08 -4.59 -13.08
C ILE A 148 -1.57 -4.42 -12.89
N GLN A 149 -1.03 -3.39 -13.51
CA GLN A 149 0.32 -2.94 -13.28
C GLN A 149 0.30 -1.78 -12.29
N GLY A 150 1.18 -1.77 -11.32
CA GLY A 150 1.31 -0.69 -10.35
C GLY A 150 2.59 0.08 -10.57
N GLN A 151 2.53 1.41 -10.54
CA GLN A 151 3.69 2.30 -10.57
C GLN A 151 4.55 2.17 -11.85
N GLU A 152 3.95 2.01 -13.00
CA GLU A 152 4.69 2.02 -14.26
C GLU A 152 4.84 3.43 -14.79
N ARG A 153 6.06 3.79 -15.15
CA ARG A 153 6.36 4.97 -15.96
C ARG A 153 6.69 4.59 -17.41
N TYR A 154 7.28 3.44 -17.60
CA TYR A 154 7.78 3.00 -18.91
C TYR A 154 7.11 1.72 -19.36
N VAL A 155 6.75 1.68 -20.64
CA VAL A 155 6.25 0.48 -21.31
C VAL A 155 7.12 0.17 -22.51
N ARG A 156 7.61 -1.06 -22.59
CA ARG A 156 8.36 -1.58 -23.71
C ARG A 156 7.49 -2.52 -24.51
N VAL A 157 7.27 -2.20 -25.77
CA VAL A 157 6.53 -3.00 -26.75
C VAL A 157 7.52 -3.69 -27.69
N GLN A 158 7.43 -5.00 -27.80
CA GLN A 158 8.30 -5.80 -28.68
C GLN A 158 7.47 -6.73 -29.54
N LEU A 159 7.83 -6.85 -30.81
CA LEU A 159 7.27 -7.86 -31.70
C LEU A 159 8.13 -9.14 -31.61
N ASP A 160 7.53 -10.22 -31.12
CA ASP A 160 8.25 -11.48 -30.85
C ASP A 160 8.28 -12.47 -32.02
N THR A 161 7.33 -12.33 -32.97
CA THR A 161 7.24 -13.18 -34.18
C THR A 161 7.23 -12.32 -35.44
N PRO A 162 7.62 -12.88 -36.62
CA PRO A 162 7.50 -12.20 -37.90
C PRO A 162 6.06 -11.79 -38.17
N GLY A 163 5.89 -10.62 -38.77
CA GLY A 163 4.58 -10.03 -39.09
C GLY A 163 4.58 -8.51 -38.91
N SER A 164 3.41 -7.93 -38.92
CA SER A 164 3.22 -6.51 -38.61
C SER A 164 1.99 -6.27 -37.73
N VAL A 165 2.05 -5.20 -36.94
CA VAL A 165 0.93 -4.69 -36.18
C VAL A 165 0.91 -3.18 -36.23
N THR A 166 -0.25 -2.59 -36.48
CA THR A 166 -0.48 -1.16 -36.47
C THR A 166 -1.37 -0.82 -35.28
N LEU A 167 -0.91 0.08 -34.45
CA LEU A 167 -1.58 0.58 -33.25
C LEU A 167 -1.97 2.04 -33.46
N ASP A 168 -3.16 2.43 -33.05
CA ASP A 168 -3.57 3.84 -32.96
C ASP A 168 -3.56 4.38 -31.53
N SER A 169 -3.46 3.50 -30.53
CA SER A 169 -3.34 3.90 -29.13
C SER A 169 -2.67 2.82 -28.27
N ILE A 170 -1.99 3.27 -27.24
CA ILE A 170 -1.57 2.50 -26.08
C ILE A 170 -1.68 3.40 -24.85
N GLU A 171 -2.41 2.96 -23.86
CA GLU A 171 -2.71 3.72 -22.65
C GLU A 171 -2.55 2.85 -21.42
N ILE A 172 -2.28 3.47 -20.28
CA ILE A 172 -2.47 2.85 -18.96
C ILE A 172 -3.79 3.36 -18.41
N GLU A 173 -4.79 2.51 -18.37
CA GLU A 173 -6.12 2.86 -17.91
C GLU A 173 -6.18 2.69 -16.38
N ASN A 174 -6.28 3.83 -15.70
CA ASN A 174 -6.31 3.92 -14.24
C ASN A 174 -7.72 3.73 -13.66
N ALA A 175 -8.69 3.39 -14.48
CA ALA A 175 -10.08 3.37 -14.08
C ALA A 175 -10.28 2.45 -12.86
N GLU A 176 -10.61 3.03 -11.72
CA GLU A 176 -11.16 2.38 -10.52
C GLU A 176 -10.24 1.41 -9.76
N VAL A 177 -8.96 1.33 -10.12
CA VAL A 177 -8.03 0.36 -9.53
C VAL A 177 -7.30 0.88 -8.31
N PHE A 178 -7.06 2.19 -8.27
CA PHE A 178 -6.44 2.88 -7.15
C PHE A 178 -7.41 3.88 -6.55
N SER A 179 -7.12 4.30 -5.33
CA SER A 179 -7.95 5.28 -4.65
C SER A 179 -8.18 6.53 -5.48
N THR A 180 -9.43 6.82 -5.78
CA THR A 180 -9.89 8.10 -6.36
C THR A 180 -10.27 9.10 -5.28
N GLU A 181 -10.05 8.79 -4.01
CA GLU A 181 -10.42 9.64 -2.89
C GLU A 181 -9.68 10.98 -2.97
N PRO A 182 -10.39 12.12 -2.87
CA PRO A 182 -9.76 13.42 -2.96
C PRO A 182 -8.88 13.65 -1.72
N ARG A 183 -7.70 14.21 -1.95
CA ARG A 183 -6.84 14.67 -0.87
C ARG A 183 -7.51 15.84 -0.16
N ARG A 184 -7.61 15.75 1.15
CA ARG A 184 -8.19 16.79 2.02
C ARG A 184 -7.10 17.56 2.76
N GLY A 185 -6.03 16.90 3.13
CA GLY A 185 -4.91 17.51 3.81
C GLY A 185 -3.92 18.17 2.86
N SER A 186 -3.09 19.03 3.43
CA SER A 186 -1.99 19.69 2.72
C SER A 186 -0.85 20.03 3.66
N PHE A 187 0.33 20.18 3.08
CA PHE A 187 1.53 20.68 3.75
C PHE A 187 2.39 21.46 2.77
N SER A 188 2.87 22.60 3.18
CA SER A 188 3.92 23.35 2.49
C SER A 188 4.80 24.12 3.50
N CYS A 189 6.02 24.39 3.12
CA CYS A 189 6.96 25.14 3.97
C CYS A 189 8.00 25.89 3.13
N SER A 190 8.88 26.62 3.80
CA SER A 190 9.95 27.39 3.15
C SER A 190 11.04 26.53 2.49
N ASP A 191 11.06 25.21 2.71
CA ASP A 191 11.88 24.26 1.96
C ASP A 191 10.97 23.48 0.99
N ASP A 192 11.05 23.81 -0.30
CA ASP A 192 10.25 23.17 -1.35
C ASP A 192 10.49 21.64 -1.43
N ARG A 193 11.66 21.16 -1.01
CA ARG A 193 11.98 19.74 -1.00
C ARG A 193 11.06 18.98 -0.04
N LEU A 194 10.80 19.52 1.16
CA LEU A 194 9.89 18.90 2.13
C LEU A 194 8.44 18.94 1.62
N THR A 195 8.03 20.04 1.02
CA THR A 195 6.71 20.19 0.37
C THR A 195 6.50 19.09 -0.68
N ARG A 196 7.46 18.93 -1.57
CA ARG A 196 7.42 17.90 -2.62
C ARG A 196 7.45 16.47 -2.07
N LEU A 197 8.27 16.22 -1.04
CA LEU A 197 8.33 14.89 -0.40
C LEU A 197 7.03 14.54 0.32
N TRP A 198 6.34 15.52 0.89
CA TRP A 198 5.00 15.32 1.44
C TRP A 198 4.01 14.89 0.35
N ASP A 199 3.99 15.60 -0.77
CA ASP A 199 3.11 15.29 -1.91
C ASP A 199 3.39 13.88 -2.48
N ILE A 200 4.67 13.53 -2.68
CA ILE A 200 5.09 12.21 -3.15
C ILE A 200 4.69 11.11 -2.15
N SER A 201 4.80 11.38 -0.85
CA SER A 201 4.42 10.42 0.20
C SER A 201 2.93 10.10 0.18
N VAL A 202 2.09 11.13 0.10
CA VAL A 202 0.64 10.95 0.01
C VAL A 202 0.24 10.28 -1.32
N TRP A 203 0.90 10.65 -2.42
CA TRP A 203 0.70 10.00 -3.71
C TRP A 203 1.05 8.51 -3.69
N THR A 204 2.16 8.16 -3.04
CA THR A 204 2.56 6.75 -2.86
C THR A 204 1.49 5.94 -2.13
N CYS A 205 0.93 6.51 -1.05
CA CYS A 205 -0.16 5.86 -0.32
C CYS A 205 -1.43 5.75 -1.18
N GLN A 206 -1.74 6.75 -1.99
CA GLN A 206 -2.91 6.75 -2.86
C GLN A 206 -2.87 5.62 -3.88
N ILE A 207 -1.75 5.44 -4.57
CA ILE A 207 -1.61 4.37 -5.59
C ILE A 207 -1.44 2.97 -4.99
N ALA A 208 -1.18 2.87 -3.69
CA ALA A 208 -1.18 1.60 -2.96
C ALA A 208 -2.52 1.31 -2.24
N SER A 209 -3.53 2.16 -2.42
CA SER A 209 -4.85 2.01 -1.82
C SER A 209 -5.86 1.55 -2.86
N PHE A 210 -6.42 0.37 -2.65
CA PHE A 210 -7.30 -0.32 -3.59
C PHE A 210 -8.76 -0.19 -3.15
N PRO A 211 -9.68 0.20 -4.04
CA PRO A 211 -11.10 0.21 -3.75
C PRO A 211 -11.62 -1.22 -3.54
N ASN A 212 -12.85 -1.33 -3.02
CA ASN A 212 -13.47 -2.63 -2.89
C ASN A 212 -13.66 -3.27 -4.26
N HIS A 213 -13.39 -4.52 -4.38
CA HIS A 213 -13.75 -5.58 -5.33
C HIS A 213 -13.88 -5.30 -6.84
N ASP A 214 -13.93 -4.07 -7.31
CA ASP A 214 -13.95 -3.76 -8.74
C ASP A 214 -12.61 -4.14 -9.42
N ALA A 215 -11.64 -4.63 -8.63
CA ALA A 215 -10.41 -5.25 -9.15
C ALA A 215 -10.64 -6.43 -10.12
N TRP A 216 -11.82 -7.06 -10.05
CA TRP A 216 -12.23 -8.10 -10.99
C TRP A 216 -12.91 -7.55 -12.24
N LYS A 217 -13.47 -6.36 -12.13
CA LYS A 217 -14.13 -5.67 -13.22
C LYS A 217 -13.07 -5.03 -14.11
N ARG A 218 -13.17 -5.26 -15.39
CA ARG A 218 -12.28 -4.68 -16.39
C ARG A 218 -13.05 -4.03 -17.52
N VAL A 219 -12.34 -3.20 -18.28
CA VAL A 219 -12.85 -2.74 -19.56
C VAL A 219 -13.19 -3.95 -20.43
N GLY A 220 -14.49 -4.11 -20.72
CA GLY A 220 -15.01 -5.18 -21.56
C GLY A 220 -14.99 -6.58 -20.97
N GLY A 221 -15.00 -6.73 -19.64
CA GLY A 221 -15.13 -8.05 -19.04
C GLY A 221 -14.78 -8.18 -17.56
N TRP A 222 -14.66 -9.41 -17.09
CA TRP A 222 -14.20 -9.77 -15.75
C TRP A 222 -13.02 -10.72 -15.81
N ILE A 223 -12.16 -10.71 -14.76
CA ILE A 223 -11.33 -11.85 -14.45
C ILE A 223 -12.07 -12.71 -13.42
N LEU A 224 -12.17 -14.02 -13.65
CA LEU A 224 -12.66 -14.92 -12.64
C LEU A 224 -11.65 -15.06 -11.51
N PRO A 225 -12.09 -15.01 -10.23
CA PRO A 225 -11.22 -15.19 -9.09
C PRO A 225 -10.61 -16.59 -9.07
N ARG A 226 -9.35 -16.67 -8.68
CA ARG A 226 -8.64 -17.93 -8.48
C ARG A 226 -9.06 -18.61 -7.19
N LYS A 227 -8.95 -19.93 -7.16
CA LYS A 227 -8.96 -20.69 -5.91
C LYS A 227 -7.69 -20.41 -5.12
N LEU A 228 -7.81 -19.88 -3.92
CA LEU A 228 -6.72 -19.85 -2.94
C LEU A 228 -6.50 -21.28 -2.40
N GLU A 229 -5.27 -21.63 -2.04
CA GLU A 229 -4.79 -23.00 -1.78
C GLU A 229 -5.62 -23.85 -0.79
N GLN A 230 -6.45 -23.24 0.04
CA GLN A 230 -7.21 -23.96 1.06
C GLN A 230 -8.70 -23.60 1.18
N ALA A 231 -9.17 -22.61 0.46
CA ALA A 231 -10.56 -22.15 0.54
C ALA A 231 -11.20 -22.07 -0.86
N ALA A 232 -11.05 -23.13 -1.61
CA ALA A 232 -11.63 -23.25 -2.92
C ALA A 232 -13.16 -23.42 -2.84
N ALA A 233 -13.85 -22.37 -2.45
CA ALA A 233 -15.27 -22.31 -2.65
C ALA A 233 -15.54 -22.04 -4.14
N ASP A 234 -16.36 -22.88 -4.74
CA ASP A 234 -16.94 -22.57 -6.03
C ASP A 234 -17.68 -21.24 -5.91
N VAL A 235 -17.53 -20.38 -6.92
CA VAL A 235 -18.24 -19.10 -6.97
C VAL A 235 -19.58 -19.33 -7.66
N TRP A 236 -20.68 -18.93 -7.04
CA TRP A 236 -22.02 -19.16 -7.55
C TRP A 236 -22.76 -17.86 -7.83
N CYS A 237 -23.51 -17.83 -8.93
CA CYS A 237 -24.52 -16.83 -9.17
C CYS A 237 -25.66 -17.00 -8.15
N ARG A 238 -26.09 -15.91 -7.53
CA ARG A 238 -27.23 -15.89 -6.60
C ARG A 238 -28.56 -16.07 -7.31
N LYS A 239 -28.62 -15.69 -8.58
CA LYS A 239 -29.77 -15.87 -9.45
C LYS A 239 -29.75 -17.27 -10.06
N ALA A 240 -30.89 -17.97 -9.98
CA ALA A 240 -31.09 -19.21 -10.70
C ALA A 240 -31.56 -18.94 -12.13
N ALA A 241 -31.37 -19.89 -13.02
CA ALA A 241 -31.87 -19.82 -14.39
C ALA A 241 -33.39 -19.55 -14.42
N PRO A 242 -33.87 -18.51 -15.11
CA PRO A 242 -35.27 -18.10 -15.10
C PRO A 242 -36.17 -19.07 -15.90
N ALA A 243 -35.59 -19.79 -16.86
CA ALA A 243 -36.26 -20.74 -17.73
C ALA A 243 -35.25 -21.79 -18.21
N ASP A 244 -35.77 -22.86 -18.81
CA ASP A 244 -34.96 -23.79 -19.59
C ASP A 244 -34.34 -23.07 -20.77
N GLY A 245 -33.04 -23.31 -21.05
CA GLY A 245 -32.34 -22.63 -22.13
C GLY A 245 -30.84 -22.91 -22.13
N MET A 246 -30.07 -21.94 -22.56
CA MET A 246 -28.62 -22.04 -22.64
C MET A 246 -27.98 -21.00 -21.70
N PHE A 247 -26.96 -21.43 -20.95
CA PHE A 247 -25.95 -20.55 -20.41
C PHE A 247 -24.92 -20.31 -21.51
N GLU A 248 -24.76 -19.08 -21.92
CA GLU A 248 -23.80 -18.66 -22.95
C GLU A 248 -22.71 -17.80 -22.30
N ILE A 249 -21.45 -18.14 -22.57
CA ILE A 249 -20.30 -17.44 -22.05
C ILE A 249 -19.29 -17.17 -23.15
N ALA A 250 -18.88 -15.91 -23.30
CA ALA A 250 -17.73 -15.52 -24.10
C ALA A 250 -16.53 -15.26 -23.16
N TYR A 251 -15.43 -15.91 -23.45
CA TYR A 251 -14.24 -15.89 -22.60
C TYR A 251 -12.97 -16.00 -23.43
N GLU A 252 -11.85 -15.61 -22.82
CA GLU A 252 -10.51 -15.88 -23.32
C GLU A 252 -9.58 -16.22 -22.15
N PHE A 253 -8.46 -16.86 -22.45
CA PHE A 253 -7.35 -17.04 -21.52
C PHE A 253 -6.20 -16.18 -21.98
N ASP A 254 -5.62 -15.48 -21.03
CA ASP A 254 -4.40 -14.75 -21.30
C ASP A 254 -3.24 -15.65 -21.67
N ALA A 255 -2.46 -15.19 -22.64
CA ALA A 255 -1.19 -15.79 -22.97
C ALA A 255 -0.15 -15.44 -21.87
N ASN A 256 -0.15 -16.22 -20.80
CA ASN A 256 0.85 -16.09 -19.76
C ASN A 256 2.02 -17.04 -20.05
N PRO A 257 3.28 -16.57 -20.12
CA PRO A 257 4.43 -17.44 -20.39
C PRO A 257 4.67 -18.52 -19.33
N HIS A 258 4.14 -18.34 -18.12
CA HIS A 258 4.24 -19.32 -17.04
C HIS A 258 3.09 -20.35 -17.06
N PHE A 259 1.96 -20.02 -17.68
CA PHE A 259 0.78 -20.86 -17.74
C PHE A 259 0.25 -20.92 -19.18
N PRO A 260 0.88 -21.73 -20.04
CA PRO A 260 0.53 -21.78 -21.46
C PRO A 260 -0.84 -22.41 -21.74
N MET A 261 -1.44 -23.04 -20.71
CA MET A 261 -2.78 -23.63 -20.78
C MET A 261 -3.69 -22.93 -19.78
N GLY A 262 -4.82 -22.44 -20.28
CA GLY A 262 -5.91 -21.93 -19.44
C GLY A 262 -6.89 -23.05 -19.04
N ARG A 263 -7.43 -22.96 -17.82
CA ARG A 263 -8.39 -23.93 -17.29
C ARG A 263 -9.40 -23.26 -16.36
N PHE A 264 -10.66 -23.64 -16.45
CA PHE A 264 -11.70 -23.40 -15.44
C PHE A 264 -12.82 -24.44 -15.57
N GLU A 265 -13.71 -24.49 -14.58
CA GLU A 265 -14.90 -25.35 -14.65
C GLU A 265 -16.15 -24.47 -14.58
N ILE A 266 -17.12 -24.76 -15.45
CA ILE A 266 -18.46 -24.21 -15.37
C ILE A 266 -19.32 -25.17 -14.55
N LEU A 267 -20.04 -24.61 -13.60
CA LEU A 267 -20.93 -25.33 -12.69
C LEU A 267 -22.37 -25.01 -13.07
N VAL A 268 -23.18 -26.03 -13.37
CA VAL A 268 -24.61 -25.87 -13.65
C VAL A 268 -25.38 -26.90 -12.82
N GLY A 269 -26.07 -26.44 -11.79
CA GLY A 269 -26.66 -27.33 -10.79
C GLY A 269 -25.60 -28.26 -10.17
N ASN A 270 -25.73 -29.56 -10.37
CA ASN A 270 -24.77 -30.56 -9.89
C ASN A 270 -23.74 -30.99 -10.96
N ARG A 271 -23.79 -30.41 -12.14
CA ARG A 271 -22.89 -30.76 -13.26
C ARG A 271 -21.65 -29.84 -13.25
N ARG A 272 -20.52 -30.41 -13.64
CA ARG A 272 -19.27 -29.71 -13.85
C ARG A 272 -18.78 -29.94 -15.26
N GLU A 273 -18.43 -28.87 -15.95
CA GLU A 273 -17.90 -28.92 -17.31
C GLU A 273 -16.52 -28.21 -17.32
N ALA A 274 -15.47 -28.98 -17.53
CA ALA A 274 -14.13 -28.49 -17.56
C ALA A 274 -13.79 -27.84 -18.92
N VAL A 275 -13.26 -26.67 -18.91
CA VAL A 275 -12.71 -25.97 -20.07
C VAL A 275 -11.19 -25.93 -19.94
N VAL A 276 -10.50 -26.55 -20.90
CA VAL A 276 -9.03 -26.57 -20.96
C VAL A 276 -8.60 -26.27 -22.38
N GLN A 277 -7.75 -25.25 -22.53
CA GLN A 277 -7.23 -24.88 -23.87
C GLN A 277 -5.93 -24.10 -23.75
N SER A 278 -5.22 -23.94 -24.89
CA SER A 278 -4.06 -23.05 -24.97
C SER A 278 -4.44 -21.64 -24.53
N ALA A 279 -3.62 -21.03 -23.70
CA ALA A 279 -3.76 -19.66 -23.27
C ALA A 279 -3.37 -18.73 -24.45
N THR A 280 -4.38 -18.19 -25.11
CA THR A 280 -4.26 -17.25 -26.23
C THR A 280 -5.30 -16.16 -26.05
N ASN A 281 -5.01 -14.96 -26.54
CA ASN A 281 -5.93 -13.81 -26.47
C ASN A 281 -7.08 -13.91 -27.49
N SER A 282 -7.59 -15.13 -27.71
CA SER A 282 -8.70 -15.41 -28.64
C SER A 282 -9.99 -15.60 -27.88
N VAL A 283 -10.95 -14.72 -28.12
CA VAL A 283 -12.31 -14.85 -27.52
C VAL A 283 -13.01 -16.07 -28.10
N ARG A 284 -13.51 -16.91 -27.21
CA ARG A 284 -14.29 -18.11 -27.55
C ARG A 284 -15.65 -18.06 -26.86
N THR A 285 -16.62 -18.70 -27.47
CA THR A 285 -17.97 -18.84 -26.92
C THR A 285 -18.26 -20.29 -26.59
N LEU A 286 -18.82 -20.53 -25.41
CA LEU A 286 -19.31 -21.81 -24.97
C LEU A 286 -20.80 -21.70 -24.60
N LYS A 287 -21.58 -22.75 -24.89
CA LYS A 287 -23.00 -22.84 -24.54
C LYS A 287 -23.23 -24.11 -23.75
N VAL A 288 -23.85 -23.99 -22.58
CA VAL A 288 -24.17 -25.09 -21.69
C VAL A 288 -25.69 -25.11 -21.44
N ALA A 289 -26.36 -26.25 -21.65
CA ALA A 289 -27.78 -26.37 -21.42
C ALA A 289 -28.10 -26.22 -19.92
N VAL A 290 -29.09 -25.41 -19.59
CA VAL A 290 -29.57 -25.17 -18.23
C VAL A 290 -31.07 -25.44 -18.14
N LYS A 291 -31.54 -25.92 -16.97
CA LYS A 291 -32.94 -26.02 -16.62
C LYS A 291 -33.37 -24.90 -15.72
N LYS A 292 -34.63 -24.53 -15.78
CA LYS A 292 -35.21 -23.54 -14.85
C LYS A 292 -34.89 -23.91 -13.39
N GLY A 293 -34.40 -22.95 -12.64
CA GLY A 293 -34.05 -23.10 -11.24
C GLY A 293 -32.62 -23.62 -10.98
N GLU A 294 -31.88 -24.06 -12.01
CA GLU A 294 -30.47 -24.42 -11.83
C GLU A 294 -29.62 -23.16 -11.57
N ARG A 295 -28.68 -23.25 -10.63
CA ARG A 295 -27.68 -22.19 -10.37
C ARG A 295 -26.47 -22.41 -11.28
N ILE A 296 -25.84 -21.30 -11.64
CA ILE A 296 -24.60 -21.29 -12.44
C ILE A 296 -23.48 -20.85 -11.54
N GLY A 297 -22.30 -21.44 -11.71
CA GLY A 297 -21.11 -21.12 -10.95
C GLY A 297 -19.83 -21.37 -11.73
N PHE A 298 -18.71 -21.05 -11.10
CA PHE A 298 -17.38 -21.27 -11.61
C PHE A 298 -16.46 -21.86 -10.55
N SER A 299 -15.51 -22.68 -11.02
CA SER A 299 -14.39 -23.18 -10.25
C SER A 299 -13.11 -22.92 -11.04
N VAL A 300 -12.21 -22.09 -10.51
CA VAL A 300 -10.99 -21.66 -11.21
C VAL A 300 -9.76 -22.12 -10.43
N PRO A 301 -8.87 -22.94 -11.00
CA PRO A 301 -7.62 -23.31 -10.36
C PRO A 301 -6.66 -22.13 -10.33
N LYS A 302 -5.69 -22.17 -9.42
CA LYS A 302 -4.73 -21.09 -9.17
C LYS A 302 -3.84 -20.72 -10.37
N GLU A 303 -3.63 -21.67 -11.26
CA GLU A 303 -2.78 -21.49 -12.45
C GLU A 303 -3.53 -20.92 -13.66
N SER A 304 -4.79 -20.49 -13.49
CA SER A 304 -5.63 -20.12 -14.62
C SER A 304 -6.29 -18.76 -14.40
N TRP A 305 -6.37 -17.97 -15.47
CA TRP A 305 -6.95 -16.63 -15.48
C TRP A 305 -7.90 -16.43 -16.65
N PRO A 306 -9.10 -17.03 -16.57
CA PRO A 306 -10.11 -16.78 -17.58
C PRO A 306 -10.63 -15.35 -17.46
N VAL A 307 -10.65 -14.67 -18.58
CA VAL A 307 -11.28 -13.35 -18.75
C VAL A 307 -12.64 -13.58 -19.36
N ILE A 308 -13.69 -13.20 -18.66
CA ILE A 308 -15.06 -13.33 -19.13
C ILE A 308 -15.46 -12.03 -19.81
N ARG A 309 -15.87 -12.14 -21.08
CA ARG A 309 -16.28 -10.99 -21.89
C ARG A 309 -17.78 -10.76 -21.85
N SER A 310 -18.56 -11.82 -21.82
CA SER A 310 -20.01 -11.75 -21.63
C SER A 310 -20.54 -13.04 -21.05
N MET A 311 -21.65 -12.95 -20.33
CA MET A 311 -22.39 -14.11 -19.83
C MET A 311 -23.88 -13.82 -19.87
N SER A 312 -24.65 -14.83 -20.26
CA SER A 312 -26.10 -14.78 -20.16
C SER A 312 -26.71 -16.16 -19.90
N VAL A 313 -27.88 -16.24 -19.31
CA VAL A 313 -28.66 -17.45 -19.12
C VAL A 313 -30.06 -17.23 -19.62
N ALA A 314 -30.51 -18.08 -20.58
CA ALA A 314 -31.81 -17.93 -21.22
C ALA A 314 -32.11 -16.47 -21.64
N GLY A 315 -31.12 -15.76 -22.15
CA GLY A 315 -31.17 -14.36 -22.57
C GLY A 315 -31.05 -13.31 -21.48
N GLN A 316 -30.95 -13.68 -20.20
CA GLN A 316 -30.71 -12.78 -19.11
C GLN A 316 -29.21 -12.55 -18.93
N ASP A 317 -28.77 -11.29 -18.91
CA ASP A 317 -27.39 -10.89 -18.62
C ASP A 317 -26.99 -11.24 -17.17
N LEU A 318 -25.80 -11.82 -17.01
CA LEU A 318 -25.21 -12.20 -15.74
C LEU A 318 -23.92 -11.43 -15.38
N MET A 319 -23.61 -10.37 -16.13
CA MET A 319 -22.38 -9.59 -15.94
C MET A 319 -22.43 -8.64 -14.74
N ASN A 320 -23.50 -8.60 -13.96
CA ASN A 320 -23.55 -7.84 -12.73
C ASN A 320 -22.83 -8.59 -11.60
N LEU A 321 -21.73 -8.07 -11.10
CA LEU A 321 -20.95 -8.65 -9.99
C LEU A 321 -21.75 -8.84 -8.70
N ASP A 322 -22.76 -7.99 -8.46
CA ASP A 322 -23.62 -8.09 -7.28
C ASP A 322 -24.49 -9.34 -7.27
N ASP A 323 -24.65 -9.99 -8.41
CA ASP A 323 -25.39 -11.24 -8.52
C ASP A 323 -24.58 -12.49 -8.16
N TRP A 324 -23.30 -12.34 -7.79
CA TRP A 324 -22.39 -13.44 -7.53
C TRP A 324 -21.92 -13.52 -6.09
N ASP A 325 -21.61 -14.74 -5.63
CA ASP A 325 -21.05 -14.99 -4.30
C ASP A 325 -19.52 -14.82 -4.29
N PHE A 326 -19.02 -13.77 -4.93
CA PHE A 326 -17.59 -13.45 -4.81
C PHE A 326 -17.26 -13.02 -3.38
N ALA A 327 -16.12 -13.47 -2.88
CA ALA A 327 -15.56 -12.89 -1.68
C ALA A 327 -15.25 -11.41 -1.95
N ARG A 328 -15.97 -10.50 -1.30
CA ARG A 328 -15.77 -9.06 -1.47
C ARG A 328 -14.65 -8.60 -0.55
N THR A 329 -13.67 -7.93 -1.11
CA THR A 329 -12.72 -7.15 -0.32
C THR A 329 -13.38 -5.88 0.18
N LEU A 330 -12.93 -5.41 1.33
CA LEU A 330 -13.14 -4.02 1.72
C LEU A 330 -12.10 -3.15 0.99
N PRO A 331 -12.32 -1.84 0.84
CA PRO A 331 -11.25 -0.94 0.44
C PRO A 331 -10.06 -1.09 1.39
N TYR A 332 -8.84 -1.14 0.89
CA TYR A 332 -7.66 -1.36 1.73
C TYR A 332 -6.42 -0.66 1.18
N THR A 333 -5.45 -0.42 2.04
CA THR A 333 -4.10 0.01 1.65
C THR A 333 -3.15 -1.17 1.76
N ALA A 334 -2.46 -1.47 0.67
CA ALA A 334 -1.42 -2.49 0.62
C ALA A 334 -0.06 -1.92 1.00
N ASP A 335 0.89 -2.79 1.25
CA ASP A 335 2.30 -2.48 1.46
C ASP A 335 2.95 -1.83 0.23
N GLY A 336 2.52 -2.21 -0.97
CA GLY A 336 3.04 -1.66 -2.21
C GLY A 336 2.05 -1.71 -3.37
N ALA A 337 2.13 -0.73 -4.26
CA ALA A 337 1.32 -0.69 -5.47
C ALA A 337 1.75 -1.72 -6.52
N LYS A 338 3.02 -2.10 -6.51
CA LYS A 338 3.65 -2.96 -7.51
C LYS A 338 3.71 -4.42 -7.07
N ARG A 339 4.12 -4.66 -5.84
CA ARG A 339 4.19 -5.97 -5.18
C ARG A 339 4.09 -5.76 -3.67
N ASP A 340 3.98 -6.67 -2.93
CA ASP A 340 3.27 -7.85 -2.56
C ASP A 340 1.75 -7.66 -2.62
N ARG A 341 1.27 -6.41 -2.49
CA ARG A 341 -0.15 -5.98 -2.52
C ARG A 341 -0.97 -6.64 -1.42
N LEU A 342 -0.34 -6.88 -0.30
CA LEU A 342 -0.94 -7.44 0.91
C LEU A 342 -1.13 -6.34 1.97
N ILE A 343 -2.02 -6.59 2.90
CA ILE A 343 -2.20 -5.69 4.05
C ILE A 343 -1.18 -6.11 5.13
N TRP A 344 0.07 -5.72 4.97
CA TRP A 344 1.08 -5.94 5.99
C TRP A 344 0.81 -5.01 7.19
N SER A 345 0.52 -5.57 8.36
CA SER A 345 0.11 -4.78 9.52
C SER A 345 1.20 -3.81 10.01
N GLY A 346 2.46 -4.24 9.99
CA GLY A 346 3.59 -3.37 10.33
C GLY A 346 3.76 -2.23 9.32
N ASP A 347 3.66 -2.52 8.03
CA ASP A 347 3.77 -1.50 6.97
C ASP A 347 2.60 -0.52 7.03
N LEU A 348 1.41 -1.01 7.35
CA LEU A 348 0.23 -0.16 7.53
C LEU A 348 0.41 0.82 8.68
N TRP A 349 1.00 0.43 9.81
CA TRP A 349 1.27 1.34 10.94
C TRP A 349 2.20 2.50 10.56
N TRP A 350 3.13 2.26 9.61
CA TRP A 350 3.99 3.31 9.08
C TRP A 350 3.26 4.21 8.08
N ALA A 351 2.44 3.61 7.22
CA ALA A 351 1.69 4.30 6.17
C ALA A 351 0.55 5.16 6.72
N GLU A 352 -0.10 4.75 7.81
CA GLU A 352 -1.38 5.29 8.28
C GLU A 352 -1.35 6.80 8.54
N ARG A 353 -0.25 7.35 9.04
CA ARG A 353 -0.13 8.81 9.25
C ARG A 353 -0.21 9.58 7.95
N ASN A 354 0.40 9.07 6.88
CA ASN A 354 0.29 9.67 5.56
C ASN A 354 -1.15 9.62 5.04
N LEU A 355 -1.85 8.52 5.33
CA LEU A 355 -3.25 8.36 4.98
C LEU A 355 -4.15 9.32 5.76
N PHE A 356 -4.00 9.41 7.09
CA PHE A 356 -4.80 10.32 7.92
C PHE A 356 -4.54 11.79 7.58
N TYR A 357 -3.28 12.21 7.42
CA TYR A 357 -2.96 13.59 7.08
C TYR A 357 -3.24 13.93 5.62
N GLY A 358 -3.20 12.97 4.71
CA GLY A 358 -3.48 13.18 3.30
C GLY A 358 -4.96 13.15 2.93
N PHE A 359 -5.70 12.16 3.43
CA PHE A 359 -7.09 11.90 3.04
C PHE A 359 -8.09 12.19 4.15
N GLY A 360 -7.64 12.15 5.40
CA GLY A 360 -8.48 12.37 6.57
C GLY A 360 -9.02 11.08 7.20
N PRO A 361 -9.69 11.23 8.36
CA PRO A 361 -10.11 10.11 9.20
C PRO A 361 -11.27 9.30 8.61
N GLN A 362 -11.95 9.82 7.58
CA GLN A 362 -13.11 9.15 6.96
C GLN A 362 -12.71 8.29 5.76
N SER A 363 -11.42 8.15 5.48
CA SER A 363 -10.94 7.33 4.39
C SER A 363 -11.34 5.86 4.58
N PRO A 364 -12.05 5.24 3.61
CA PRO A 364 -12.52 3.87 3.73
C PRO A 364 -11.37 2.85 3.71
N TYR A 365 -10.21 3.24 3.22
CA TYR A 365 -9.05 2.35 3.05
C TYR A 365 -8.44 1.92 4.38
N MET A 366 -8.33 2.84 5.35
CA MET A 366 -7.87 2.49 6.69
C MET A 366 -8.90 1.64 7.43
N THR A 367 -10.18 2.03 7.37
CA THR A 367 -11.28 1.27 7.97
C THR A 367 -11.31 -0.17 7.44
N GLY A 368 -11.22 -0.32 6.12
CA GLY A 368 -11.21 -1.63 5.49
C GLY A 368 -9.98 -2.45 5.85
N SER A 369 -8.78 -1.85 5.88
CA SER A 369 -7.54 -2.52 6.28
C SER A 369 -7.62 -3.06 7.72
N VAL A 370 -8.09 -2.25 8.66
CA VAL A 370 -8.25 -2.65 10.08
C VAL A 370 -9.25 -3.82 10.20
N LYS A 371 -10.39 -3.73 9.50
CA LYS A 371 -11.40 -4.81 9.48
C LYS A 371 -10.86 -6.08 8.85
N MET A 372 -10.07 -5.99 7.78
CA MET A 372 -9.47 -7.15 7.11
C MET A 372 -8.41 -7.82 7.97
N LEU A 373 -7.56 -7.06 8.66
CA LEU A 373 -6.61 -7.61 9.64
C LEU A 373 -7.34 -8.36 10.75
N ALA A 374 -8.35 -7.76 11.36
CA ALA A 374 -9.16 -8.39 12.42
C ALA A 374 -9.87 -9.66 11.92
N PHE A 375 -10.43 -9.62 10.70
CA PHE A 375 -11.12 -10.77 10.13
C PHE A 375 -10.20 -11.98 9.94
N ASN A 376 -8.93 -11.75 9.60
CA ASN A 376 -7.96 -12.81 9.31
C ASN A 376 -7.27 -13.33 10.60
N ARG A 377 -8.04 -13.54 11.63
CA ARG A 377 -7.61 -14.13 12.91
C ARG A 377 -8.01 -15.61 12.97
N THR A 378 -7.09 -16.47 13.42
CA THR A 378 -7.37 -17.87 13.69
C THR A 378 -8.17 -18.03 15.00
N PRO A 379 -8.85 -19.17 15.26
CA PRO A 379 -9.50 -19.45 16.52
C PRO A 379 -8.55 -19.36 17.72
N ALA A 380 -7.28 -19.79 17.58
CA ALA A 380 -6.25 -19.68 18.62
C ALA A 380 -5.82 -18.23 18.93
N GLY A 381 -6.25 -17.26 18.14
CA GLY A 381 -6.01 -15.84 18.35
C GLY A 381 -4.88 -15.23 17.53
N TYR A 382 -4.15 -16.00 16.72
CA TYR A 382 -3.13 -15.45 15.83
C TYR A 382 -3.78 -14.63 14.72
N THR A 383 -3.40 -13.38 14.59
CA THR A 383 -3.81 -12.51 13.46
C THR A 383 -2.78 -12.61 12.36
N HIS A 384 -3.22 -12.84 11.12
CA HIS A 384 -2.30 -12.89 9.99
C HIS A 384 -1.53 -11.57 9.85
N ALA A 385 -0.22 -11.68 9.74
CA ALA A 385 0.69 -10.57 9.57
C ALA A 385 0.46 -9.82 8.26
N SER A 386 0.10 -10.57 7.21
CA SER A 386 -0.13 -10.09 5.85
C SER A 386 -1.28 -10.89 5.22
N PRO A 387 -2.54 -10.63 5.61
CA PRO A 387 -3.66 -11.38 5.07
C PRO A 387 -3.89 -11.11 3.59
N TYR A 388 -4.46 -12.11 2.93
CA TYR A 388 -5.08 -11.90 1.63
C TYR A 388 -6.34 -11.06 1.80
N ALA A 389 -6.51 -10.02 1.00
CA ALA A 389 -7.67 -9.14 1.05
C ALA A 389 -9.00 -9.85 0.68
N GLU A 390 -8.94 -11.03 0.07
CA GLU A 390 -10.08 -11.71 -0.56
C GLU A 390 -10.66 -12.88 0.23
N ARG A 391 -10.24 -13.11 1.47
CA ARG A 391 -10.75 -14.24 2.23
C ARG A 391 -12.18 -14.00 2.74
N GLY A 392 -13.12 -14.79 2.26
CA GLY A 392 -14.50 -14.84 2.77
C GLY A 392 -14.69 -15.68 4.03
N VAL A 393 -13.66 -16.39 4.52
CA VAL A 393 -13.73 -17.32 5.66
C VAL A 393 -12.53 -17.07 6.57
N ARG A 394 -12.76 -17.04 7.89
CA ARG A 394 -11.69 -16.93 8.88
C ARG A 394 -10.70 -18.10 8.74
N PRO A 395 -9.38 -17.84 8.86
CA PRO A 395 -8.39 -18.90 8.74
C PRO A 395 -8.52 -19.91 9.90
N PRO A 396 -8.31 -21.23 9.64
CA PRO A 396 -8.28 -22.23 10.70
C PRO A 396 -7.00 -22.11 11.55
N ASP A 397 -6.99 -22.80 12.69
CA ASP A 397 -5.76 -22.92 13.50
C ASP A 397 -4.64 -23.61 12.71
N GLY A 398 -3.41 -23.12 12.90
CA GLY A 398 -2.25 -23.55 12.14
C GLY A 398 -2.08 -22.91 10.77
N ASP A 399 -3.03 -22.10 10.33
CA ASP A 399 -2.86 -21.23 9.16
C ASP A 399 -2.26 -19.89 9.61
N TYR A 400 -1.05 -19.64 9.18
CA TYR A 400 -0.30 -18.42 9.51
C TYR A 400 -0.27 -17.41 8.36
N GLY A 401 -1.09 -17.65 7.34
CA GLY A 401 -1.15 -16.79 6.15
C GLY A 401 0.02 -17.03 5.19
N PRO A 402 0.16 -16.17 4.19
CA PRO A 402 1.26 -16.27 3.22
C PRO A 402 2.64 -16.10 3.89
N PHE A 403 2.70 -15.27 4.93
CA PHE A 403 3.92 -15.00 5.69
C PHE A 403 3.60 -15.02 7.19
N GLY A 404 3.96 -16.10 7.87
CA GLY A 404 3.82 -16.18 9.32
C GLY A 404 4.84 -15.27 10.01
N SER A 405 4.37 -14.33 10.84
CA SER A 405 5.23 -13.46 11.63
C SER A 405 4.53 -13.00 12.89
N ASP A 406 5.03 -13.40 14.06
CA ASP A 406 4.52 -12.91 15.35
C ASP A 406 4.75 -11.40 15.52
N GLU A 407 5.86 -10.89 14.96
CA GLU A 407 6.18 -9.47 14.95
C GLU A 407 5.10 -8.65 14.21
N PHE A 408 4.84 -9.02 12.96
CA PHE A 408 3.82 -8.32 12.19
C PHE A 408 2.41 -8.56 12.74
N ALA A 409 2.11 -9.74 13.27
CA ALA A 409 0.83 -9.97 13.96
C ALA A 409 0.62 -8.99 15.12
N ALA A 410 1.67 -8.72 15.91
CA ALA A 410 1.61 -7.80 17.03
C ALA A 410 1.32 -6.35 16.61
N TRP A 411 1.75 -5.91 15.42
CA TRP A 411 1.48 -4.57 14.90
C TRP A 411 -0.01 -4.28 14.66
N PHE A 412 -0.86 -5.30 14.55
CA PHE A 412 -2.31 -5.07 14.40
C PHE A 412 -2.89 -4.20 15.52
N ILE A 413 -2.43 -4.35 16.76
CA ILE A 413 -2.97 -3.61 17.91
C ILE A 413 -2.54 -2.13 17.87
N PRO A 414 -1.25 -1.77 17.67
CA PRO A 414 -0.87 -0.38 17.39
C PRO A 414 -1.62 0.27 16.23
N VAL A 415 -1.84 -0.45 15.12
CA VAL A 415 -2.66 0.03 13.99
C VAL A 415 -4.10 0.33 14.44
N ALA A 416 -4.72 -0.59 15.17
CA ALA A 416 -6.10 -0.41 15.66
C ALA A 416 -6.20 0.77 16.64
N TYR A 417 -5.19 0.96 17.50
CA TYR A 417 -5.14 2.07 18.46
C TYR A 417 -4.95 3.42 17.75
N ASP A 418 -3.96 3.53 16.85
CA ASP A 418 -3.72 4.77 16.12
C ASP A 418 -4.92 5.09 15.20
N TYR A 419 -5.53 4.08 14.55
CA TYR A 419 -6.79 4.27 13.84
C TYR A 419 -7.86 4.91 14.73
N TYR A 420 -8.08 4.39 15.95
CA TYR A 420 -9.04 4.98 16.90
C TYR A 420 -8.65 6.38 17.33
N LEU A 421 -7.37 6.62 17.60
CA LEU A 421 -6.85 7.92 18.01
C LEU A 421 -7.10 9.00 16.95
N TYR A 422 -6.92 8.66 15.66
CA TYR A 422 -7.14 9.61 14.58
C TYR A 422 -8.60 9.76 14.15
N THR A 423 -9.42 8.72 14.28
CA THR A 423 -10.79 8.71 13.71
C THR A 423 -11.91 8.84 14.73
N ALA A 424 -11.72 8.37 15.96
CA ALA A 424 -12.76 8.12 16.96
C ALA A 424 -13.89 7.20 16.47
N ASP A 425 -13.61 6.32 15.49
CA ASP A 425 -14.59 5.37 14.97
C ASP A 425 -14.83 4.22 15.96
N GLU A 426 -15.74 4.46 16.92
CA GLU A 426 -16.12 3.49 17.94
C GLU A 426 -16.84 2.27 17.35
N GLU A 427 -17.59 2.43 16.27
CA GLU A 427 -18.32 1.32 15.67
C GLU A 427 -17.36 0.26 15.13
N THR A 428 -16.40 0.69 14.34
CA THR A 428 -15.35 -0.22 13.81
C THR A 428 -14.56 -0.85 14.95
N LEU A 429 -14.10 -0.04 15.92
CA LEU A 429 -13.29 -0.58 17.02
C LEU A 429 -14.07 -1.53 17.92
N ARG A 430 -15.33 -1.28 18.20
CA ARG A 430 -16.19 -2.20 18.93
C ARG A 430 -16.34 -3.54 18.22
N GLY A 431 -16.41 -3.51 16.89
CA GLY A 431 -16.46 -4.71 16.04
C GLY A 431 -15.18 -5.53 16.03
N VAL A 432 -14.00 -4.87 16.06
CA VAL A 432 -12.69 -5.56 16.01
C VAL A 432 -12.05 -5.82 17.37
N TYR A 433 -12.57 -5.25 18.46
CA TYR A 433 -12.02 -5.42 19.80
C TYR A 433 -11.96 -6.88 20.27
N PRO A 434 -12.93 -7.77 19.95
CA PRO A 434 -12.80 -9.20 20.24
C PRO A 434 -11.55 -9.84 19.61
N ASP A 435 -11.11 -9.34 18.45
CA ASP A 435 -9.91 -9.84 17.75
C ASP A 435 -8.63 -9.28 18.42
N VAL A 436 -8.65 -8.04 18.90
CA VAL A 436 -7.59 -7.48 19.77
C VAL A 436 -7.40 -8.35 21.02
N ARG A 437 -8.49 -8.66 21.73
CA ARG A 437 -8.47 -9.52 22.93
C ARG A 437 -7.90 -10.91 22.63
N ALA A 438 -8.29 -11.50 21.51
CA ALA A 438 -7.82 -12.82 21.12
C ALA A 438 -6.32 -12.83 20.81
N LEU A 439 -5.82 -11.80 20.09
CA LEU A 439 -4.39 -11.67 19.81
C LEU A 439 -3.58 -11.45 21.09
N MET A 440 -4.06 -10.63 22.04
CA MET A 440 -3.41 -10.48 23.35
C MET A 440 -3.31 -11.79 24.11
N GLY A 441 -4.38 -12.61 24.06
CA GLY A 441 -4.36 -13.96 24.62
C GLY A 441 -3.36 -14.89 23.94
N TYR A 442 -3.23 -14.78 22.61
CA TYR A 442 -2.24 -15.53 21.85
C TYR A 442 -0.81 -15.09 22.22
N LEU A 443 -0.51 -13.80 22.24
CA LEU A 443 0.82 -13.28 22.58
C LEU A 443 1.23 -13.67 24.00
N ALA A 444 0.30 -13.61 24.95
CA ALA A 444 0.56 -13.99 26.34
C ALA A 444 0.93 -15.48 26.52
N LYS A 445 0.38 -16.38 25.69
CA LYS A 445 0.73 -17.81 25.71
C LYS A 445 2.16 -18.09 25.27
N HIS A 446 2.77 -17.18 24.53
CA HIS A 446 4.14 -17.29 24.02
C HIS A 446 5.14 -16.44 24.82
N GLN A 447 4.70 -15.89 25.96
CA GLN A 447 5.57 -15.18 26.88
C GLN A 447 5.82 -16.02 28.14
N ASP A 448 7.04 -15.98 28.62
CA ASP A 448 7.36 -16.51 29.95
C ASP A 448 6.55 -15.75 31.01
N PRO A 449 5.76 -16.44 31.83
CA PRO A 449 4.84 -15.79 32.78
C PRO A 449 5.54 -14.99 33.89
N GLU A 450 6.79 -15.34 34.23
CA GLU A 450 7.57 -14.66 35.25
C GLU A 450 8.31 -13.44 34.69
N THR A 451 9.00 -13.62 33.60
CA THR A 451 9.90 -12.60 33.03
C THR A 451 9.24 -11.73 31.95
N GLY A 452 8.19 -12.22 31.29
CA GLY A 452 7.60 -11.59 30.11
C GLY A 452 8.40 -11.80 28.82
N LEU A 453 9.45 -12.62 28.85
CA LEU A 453 10.28 -12.91 27.70
C LEU A 453 9.45 -13.64 26.62
N PHE A 454 9.49 -13.13 25.40
CA PHE A 454 8.72 -13.69 24.30
C PHE A 454 9.58 -14.67 23.50
N GLU A 455 9.03 -15.85 23.25
CA GLU A 455 9.64 -16.85 22.39
C GLU A 455 8.94 -16.88 21.03
N GLN A 456 9.67 -16.45 20.02
CA GLN A 456 9.19 -16.49 18.64
C GLN A 456 9.25 -17.93 18.13
N ARG A 457 8.17 -18.40 17.47
CA ARG A 457 8.07 -19.77 16.97
C ARG A 457 8.62 -19.89 15.56
N LYS A 458 9.13 -21.08 15.21
CA LYS A 458 9.62 -21.38 13.85
C LYS A 458 8.51 -21.30 12.80
N GLU A 459 7.28 -21.67 13.17
CA GLU A 459 6.13 -21.70 12.28
C GLU A 459 5.70 -20.28 11.87
N THR A 460 5.85 -19.31 12.74
CA THR A 460 5.54 -17.90 12.51
C THR A 460 6.74 -17.09 12.02
N CYS A 461 7.82 -17.76 11.69
CA CYS A 461 9.02 -17.16 11.09
C CYS A 461 9.18 -17.52 9.61
N LYS A 462 8.23 -18.21 8.99
CA LYS A 462 8.32 -18.60 7.58
C LYS A 462 8.19 -17.37 6.69
N GLY A 463 9.15 -17.18 5.82
CA GLY A 463 9.18 -16.10 4.84
C GLY A 463 9.68 -14.76 5.38
N ALA A 464 8.99 -14.17 6.35
CA ALA A 464 9.35 -12.85 6.89
C ALA A 464 10.57 -12.87 7.83
N ALA A 465 10.89 -14.01 8.45
CA ALA A 465 12.02 -14.11 9.36
C ALA A 465 13.38 -13.84 8.69
N GLY A 466 13.49 -14.09 7.41
CA GLY A 466 14.64 -13.64 6.61
C GLY A 466 14.63 -12.13 6.33
N LEU A 467 13.49 -11.49 6.48
CA LEU A 467 13.29 -10.04 6.33
C LEU A 467 13.40 -9.28 7.65
N THR A 468 13.33 -9.96 8.79
CA THR A 468 13.61 -9.30 10.07
C THR A 468 15.09 -8.96 10.17
N PHE A 469 15.46 -8.17 9.25
CA PHE A 469 16.40 -7.06 9.24
C PHE A 469 17.80 -7.43 9.74
N GLY A 470 18.31 -8.56 9.23
CA GLY A 470 19.73 -8.88 9.34
C GLY A 470 20.17 -9.59 10.62
N SER A 471 19.25 -9.92 11.53
CA SER A 471 19.55 -10.78 12.67
C SER A 471 19.33 -12.24 12.30
N THR A 472 20.35 -13.07 12.49
CA THR A 472 20.25 -14.53 12.37
C THR A 472 19.66 -15.18 13.63
N SER A 473 19.54 -14.43 14.72
CA SER A 473 18.94 -14.87 15.99
C SER A 473 17.41 -14.72 15.92
N LEU A 474 16.70 -15.83 16.00
CA LEU A 474 15.23 -15.87 16.08
C LEU A 474 14.72 -15.55 17.50
N HIS A 475 15.60 -15.51 18.48
CA HIS A 475 15.21 -15.45 19.88
C HIS A 475 15.61 -14.10 20.51
N HIS A 476 14.79 -13.66 21.45
CA HIS A 476 15.10 -12.64 22.43
C HIS A 476 15.64 -11.31 21.87
N ARG A 477 14.97 -10.75 20.85
CA ARG A 477 15.35 -9.45 20.27
C ARG A 477 14.74 -8.28 21.01
N SER A 478 15.51 -7.24 21.29
CA SER A 478 15.01 -6.01 21.94
C SER A 478 13.90 -5.35 21.13
N TYR A 479 14.02 -5.31 19.80
CA TYR A 479 12.98 -4.77 18.92
C TYR A 479 11.61 -5.39 19.16
N MET A 480 11.53 -6.73 19.20
CA MET A 480 10.28 -7.45 19.45
C MET A 480 9.69 -7.11 20.84
N HIS A 481 10.54 -6.99 21.86
CA HIS A 481 10.07 -6.69 23.21
C HIS A 481 9.63 -5.22 23.36
N VAL A 482 10.24 -4.28 22.64
CA VAL A 482 9.75 -2.88 22.56
C VAL A 482 8.41 -2.83 21.85
N LEU A 483 8.25 -3.58 20.74
CA LEU A 483 6.96 -3.69 20.06
C LEU A 483 5.89 -4.28 20.97
N LEU A 484 6.19 -5.37 21.69
CA LEU A 484 5.25 -5.95 22.64
C LEU A 484 4.87 -4.97 23.74
N TRP A 485 5.83 -4.21 24.28
CA TRP A 485 5.51 -3.16 25.24
C TRP A 485 4.50 -2.16 24.67
N LYS A 486 4.73 -1.65 23.47
CA LYS A 486 3.79 -0.75 22.75
C LYS A 486 2.43 -1.43 22.56
N THR A 487 2.41 -2.69 22.12
CA THR A 487 1.19 -3.50 21.95
C THR A 487 0.37 -3.59 23.24
N TYR A 488 1.02 -3.85 24.38
CA TYR A 488 0.35 -3.91 25.69
C TYR A 488 -0.18 -2.54 26.14
N VAL A 489 0.57 -1.47 25.91
CA VAL A 489 0.13 -0.09 26.22
C VAL A 489 -1.11 0.27 25.41
N ASP A 490 -1.10 0.00 24.13
CA ASP A 490 -2.20 0.32 23.23
C ASP A 490 -3.43 -0.56 23.48
N ALA A 491 -3.21 -1.85 23.73
CA ALA A 491 -4.29 -2.76 24.13
C ALA A 491 -4.97 -2.29 25.43
N ALA A 492 -4.20 -1.86 26.42
CA ALA A 492 -4.75 -1.33 27.67
C ALA A 492 -5.59 -0.07 27.44
N ALA A 493 -5.13 0.84 26.58
CA ALA A 493 -5.88 2.04 26.20
C ALA A 493 -7.19 1.70 25.45
N LEU A 494 -7.16 0.71 24.55
CA LEU A 494 -8.37 0.19 23.90
C LEU A 494 -9.32 -0.48 24.91
N ALA A 495 -8.78 -1.21 25.90
CA ALA A 495 -9.58 -1.87 26.93
C ALA A 495 -10.30 -0.87 27.85
N ASP A 496 -9.72 0.29 28.13
CA ASP A 496 -10.38 1.36 28.88
C ASP A 496 -11.69 1.81 28.24
N ARG A 497 -11.78 1.71 26.91
CA ARG A 497 -12.97 2.15 26.15
C ARG A 497 -13.89 1.00 25.77
N PHE A 498 -13.34 -0.12 25.31
CA PHE A 498 -14.10 -1.20 24.70
C PHE A 498 -14.11 -2.49 25.51
N GLY A 499 -13.23 -2.63 26.49
CA GLY A 499 -13.04 -3.79 27.31
C GLY A 499 -13.57 -3.65 28.73
N THR A 500 -12.88 -4.32 29.64
CA THR A 500 -13.16 -4.27 31.07
C THR A 500 -12.01 -3.63 31.85
N PRO A 501 -12.26 -3.02 33.03
CA PRO A 501 -11.18 -2.50 33.87
C PRO A 501 -10.13 -3.57 34.26
N ALA A 502 -10.55 -4.80 34.37
CA ALA A 502 -9.64 -5.92 34.69
C ALA A 502 -8.69 -6.23 33.51
N GLU A 503 -9.20 -6.23 32.27
CA GLU A 503 -8.36 -6.38 31.09
C GLU A 503 -7.35 -5.24 30.97
N ALA A 504 -7.81 -3.99 31.10
CA ALA A 504 -6.95 -2.82 31.05
C ALA A 504 -5.83 -2.87 32.11
N ALA A 505 -6.17 -3.22 33.35
CA ALA A 505 -5.20 -3.35 34.43
C ALA A 505 -4.20 -4.48 34.20
N ASN A 506 -4.67 -5.64 33.72
CA ASN A 506 -3.81 -6.78 33.39
C ASN A 506 -2.79 -6.42 32.27
N TRP A 507 -3.23 -5.73 31.24
CA TRP A 507 -2.33 -5.35 30.14
C TRP A 507 -1.36 -4.23 30.53
N ARG A 508 -1.75 -3.29 31.41
CA ARG A 508 -0.80 -2.34 32.03
C ARG A 508 0.28 -3.05 32.83
N THR A 509 -0.10 -4.04 33.64
CA THR A 509 0.86 -4.87 34.40
C THR A 509 1.80 -5.61 33.43
N GLY A 510 1.29 -6.12 32.30
CA GLY A 510 2.12 -6.70 31.24
C GLY A 510 3.11 -5.72 30.64
N ALA A 511 2.68 -4.50 30.36
CA ALA A 511 3.56 -3.43 29.85
C ALA A 511 4.65 -3.07 30.88
N GLU A 512 4.32 -2.96 32.16
CA GLU A 512 5.29 -2.69 33.25
C GLU A 512 6.33 -3.81 33.35
N LYS A 513 5.90 -5.07 33.27
CA LYS A 513 6.78 -6.24 33.25
C LYS A 513 7.76 -6.19 32.07
N LEU A 514 7.28 -5.91 30.86
CA LEU A 514 8.10 -5.76 29.67
C LEU A 514 9.07 -4.58 29.79
N ALA A 515 8.64 -3.45 30.34
CA ALA A 515 9.50 -2.31 30.59
C ALA A 515 10.65 -2.65 31.55
N LYS A 516 10.35 -3.40 32.61
CA LYS A 516 11.36 -3.90 33.57
C LYS A 516 12.33 -4.86 32.86
N LEU A 517 11.82 -5.83 32.10
CA LEU A 517 12.62 -6.78 31.30
C LEU A 517 13.59 -6.05 30.38
N LEU A 518 13.08 -5.09 29.57
CA LEU A 518 13.88 -4.32 28.65
C LEU A 518 15.03 -3.58 29.35
N ARG A 519 14.76 -2.92 30.46
CA ARG A 519 15.79 -2.16 31.19
C ARG A 519 16.78 -3.06 31.96
N THR A 520 16.35 -4.23 32.42
CA THR A 520 17.25 -5.13 33.20
C THR A 520 18.05 -6.08 32.32
N ARG A 521 17.56 -6.45 31.14
CA ARG A 521 18.16 -7.52 30.34
C ARG A 521 18.68 -7.05 28.98
N PHE A 522 18.05 -6.00 28.38
CA PHE A 522 18.41 -5.51 27.05
C PHE A 522 19.12 -4.17 27.06
N TRP A 523 19.01 -3.39 28.13
CA TRP A 523 19.72 -2.12 28.25
C TRP A 523 21.17 -2.36 28.69
N ASP A 524 22.13 -1.92 27.88
CA ASP A 524 23.54 -1.85 28.23
C ASP A 524 23.83 -0.48 28.86
N ALA A 525 23.89 -0.45 30.20
CA ALA A 525 24.03 0.81 30.94
C ALA A 525 25.38 1.49 30.71
N GLU A 526 26.43 0.75 30.41
CA GLU A 526 27.75 1.31 30.12
C GLU A 526 27.74 2.00 28.74
N LYS A 527 27.23 1.30 27.72
CA LYS A 527 27.20 1.78 26.34
C LYS A 527 26.04 2.74 26.07
N GLY A 528 24.95 2.67 26.83
CA GLY A 528 23.79 3.55 26.72
C GLY A 528 22.89 3.25 25.54
N TYR A 529 22.61 1.96 25.30
CA TYR A 529 21.71 1.51 24.25
C TYR A 529 21.08 0.15 24.54
N PHE A 530 20.01 -0.19 23.80
CA PHE A 530 19.45 -1.53 23.78
C PHE A 530 20.26 -2.45 22.86
N ILE A 531 20.69 -3.58 23.38
CA ILE A 531 21.40 -4.64 22.64
C ILE A 531 20.46 -5.33 21.65
N GLN A 532 21.04 -5.96 20.62
CA GLN A 532 20.29 -6.66 19.58
C GLN A 532 19.50 -7.85 20.14
N SER A 533 20.18 -8.74 20.84
CA SER A 533 19.61 -9.93 21.51
C SER A 533 20.51 -10.38 22.66
N PHE A 534 20.17 -11.49 23.30
CA PHE A 534 21.04 -12.07 24.34
C PHE A 534 22.30 -12.69 23.76
N GLU A 535 22.19 -13.23 22.55
CA GLU A 535 23.29 -13.84 21.81
C GLU A 535 24.17 -12.81 21.10
N ASP A 536 23.55 -11.70 20.68
CA ASP A 536 24.24 -10.59 20.02
C ASP A 536 24.07 -9.29 20.85
N ARG A 537 25.05 -8.98 21.65
CA ARG A 537 25.08 -7.79 22.50
C ARG A 537 25.52 -6.52 21.78
N SER A 538 25.55 -6.55 20.44
CA SER A 538 25.77 -5.35 19.64
C SER A 538 24.59 -4.39 19.70
N TRP A 539 24.79 -3.20 19.14
CA TRP A 539 23.76 -2.18 18.99
C TRP A 539 22.57 -2.70 18.17
N SER A 540 21.37 -2.64 18.74
CA SER A 540 20.13 -2.91 18.00
C SER A 540 19.69 -1.66 17.24
N LYS A 541 19.87 -1.66 15.91
CA LYS A 541 19.44 -0.52 15.08
C LYS A 541 17.93 -0.32 15.20
N GLU A 542 17.19 -1.36 14.94
CA GLU A 542 15.73 -1.35 14.92
C GLU A 542 15.15 -1.14 16.32
N GLY A 543 15.69 -1.85 17.32
CA GLY A 543 15.23 -1.77 18.71
C GLY A 543 15.40 -0.37 19.29
N ASN A 544 16.55 0.25 19.10
CA ASN A 544 16.80 1.61 19.61
C ASN A 544 15.97 2.67 18.86
N SER A 545 15.83 2.54 17.53
CA SER A 545 14.99 3.46 16.75
C SER A 545 13.52 3.35 17.14
N LEU A 546 13.01 2.13 17.34
CA LEU A 546 11.63 1.91 17.77
C LEU A 546 11.41 2.44 19.19
N ALA A 547 12.31 2.16 20.13
CA ALA A 547 12.19 2.60 21.51
C ALA A 547 12.06 4.13 21.63
N LEU A 548 12.84 4.87 20.83
CA LEU A 548 12.70 6.32 20.71
C LEU A 548 11.35 6.72 20.11
N ALA A 549 11.00 6.15 18.95
CA ALA A 549 9.84 6.58 18.17
C ALA A 549 8.49 6.29 18.83
N VAL A 550 8.41 5.29 19.72
CA VAL A 550 7.19 4.96 20.50
C VAL A 550 7.22 5.54 21.90
N GLY A 551 8.23 6.37 22.26
CA GLY A 551 8.33 7.00 23.57
C GLY A 551 8.63 6.04 24.72
N PHE A 552 9.28 4.91 24.45
CA PHE A 552 9.69 3.97 25.48
C PHE A 552 10.86 4.48 26.34
N THR A 553 11.81 5.16 25.70
CA THR A 553 13.00 5.69 26.37
C THR A 553 12.67 6.86 27.30
N THR A 554 13.35 6.92 28.44
CA THR A 554 13.38 8.16 29.25
C THR A 554 14.18 9.25 28.50
N PRO A 555 14.04 10.53 28.86
CA PRO A 555 14.86 11.60 28.27
C PRO A 555 16.37 11.33 28.38
N ASP A 556 16.85 10.78 29.50
CA ASP A 556 18.25 10.45 29.72
C ASP A 556 18.70 9.27 28.85
N GLU A 557 17.88 8.21 28.73
CA GLU A 557 18.12 7.11 27.79
C GLU A 557 18.16 7.62 26.35
N ALA A 558 17.21 8.47 25.96
CA ALA A 558 17.13 9.05 24.63
C ALA A 558 18.38 9.90 24.30
N ALA A 559 18.84 10.73 25.25
CA ALA A 559 20.04 11.54 25.07
C ALA A 559 21.30 10.69 24.83
N ARG A 560 21.33 9.45 25.36
CA ARG A 560 22.44 8.50 25.13
C ARG A 560 22.28 7.72 23.81
N VAL A 561 21.06 7.40 23.42
CA VAL A 561 20.75 6.60 22.21
C VAL A 561 20.89 7.45 20.94
N MET A 562 20.32 8.67 20.91
CA MET A 562 20.24 9.50 19.70
C MET A 562 21.58 9.76 19.00
N PRO A 563 22.70 10.09 19.70
CA PRO A 563 23.99 10.29 19.06
C PRO A 563 24.57 9.03 18.39
N GLN A 564 24.07 7.87 18.77
CA GLN A 564 24.54 6.58 18.26
C GLN A 564 23.69 6.05 17.10
N LEU A 565 22.56 6.70 16.75
CA LEU A 565 21.73 6.30 15.62
C LEU A 565 22.55 6.28 14.33
N ARG A 566 22.43 5.17 13.60
CA ARG A 566 23.15 4.92 12.36
C ARG A 566 22.20 4.95 11.18
N TYR A 567 22.75 5.19 10.01
CA TYR A 567 22.01 5.09 8.76
C TYR A 567 21.39 3.69 8.58
N HIS A 568 20.11 3.65 8.25
CA HIS A 568 19.38 2.47 7.84
C HIS A 568 19.24 2.43 6.33
N ARG A 569 19.52 1.29 5.73
CA ARG A 569 19.33 1.09 4.30
C ARG A 569 17.85 1.04 3.93
N HIS A 570 17.02 0.50 4.80
CA HIS A 570 15.58 0.39 4.62
C HIS A 570 14.90 1.68 5.07
N GLY A 571 14.03 2.24 4.19
CA GLY A 571 13.40 3.55 4.41
C GLY A 571 12.60 3.64 5.69
N LYS A 572 11.80 2.62 6.02
CA LYS A 572 10.97 2.66 7.25
C LYS A 572 11.77 2.80 8.53
N PHE A 573 12.91 2.11 8.65
CA PHE A 573 13.75 2.25 9.86
C PHE A 573 14.52 3.56 9.90
N GLN A 574 14.85 4.11 8.73
CA GLN A 574 15.41 5.45 8.67
C GLN A 574 14.38 6.50 9.09
N ALA A 575 13.12 6.37 8.62
CA ALA A 575 12.01 7.20 9.04
C ALA A 575 11.72 7.06 10.55
N LEU A 576 11.85 5.84 11.09
CA LEU A 576 11.72 5.55 12.53
C LEU A 576 12.77 6.30 13.35
N ALA A 577 14.04 6.25 12.92
CA ALA A 577 15.11 6.98 13.59
C ALA A 577 14.88 8.50 13.57
N ALA A 578 14.41 9.05 12.43
CA ALA A 578 14.03 10.44 12.32
C ALA A 578 12.84 10.79 13.22
N ARG A 579 11.79 9.95 13.24
CA ARG A 579 10.64 10.10 14.16
C ARG A 579 11.09 10.13 15.62
N GLY A 580 11.97 9.19 16.01
CA GLY A 580 12.49 9.16 17.36
C GLY A 580 13.19 10.46 17.76
N ARG A 581 13.96 11.08 16.88
CA ARG A 581 14.57 12.38 17.13
C ARG A 581 13.54 13.50 17.27
N PHE A 582 12.52 13.51 16.41
CA PHE A 582 11.42 14.48 16.52
C PHE A 582 10.67 14.33 17.87
N GLU A 583 10.41 13.11 18.34
CA GLU A 583 9.72 12.87 19.63
C GLU A 583 10.48 13.53 20.80
N TYR A 584 11.81 13.61 20.74
CA TYR A 584 12.64 14.24 21.77
C TYR A 584 13.10 15.67 21.38
N GLY A 585 12.50 16.28 20.36
CA GLY A 585 12.75 17.67 19.97
C GLY A 585 14.08 17.92 19.23
N ASP A 586 14.81 16.87 18.85
CA ASP A 586 16.02 16.97 18.05
C ASP A 586 15.68 17.11 16.56
N THR A 587 15.12 18.27 16.21
CA THR A 587 14.63 18.57 14.86
C THR A 587 15.73 18.53 13.82
N GLU A 588 16.90 19.11 14.15
CA GLU A 588 18.03 19.14 13.22
C GLU A 588 18.57 17.74 12.94
N GLY A 589 18.77 16.93 13.98
CA GLY A 589 19.17 15.54 13.81
C GLY A 589 18.13 14.69 13.06
N ALA A 590 16.83 14.97 13.22
CA ALA A 590 15.78 14.32 12.46
C ALA A 590 15.89 14.66 10.97
N HIS A 591 16.04 15.94 10.60
CA HIS A 591 16.26 16.36 9.21
C HIS A 591 17.52 15.74 8.61
N GLN A 592 18.64 15.71 9.34
CA GLN A 592 19.88 15.06 8.88
C GLN A 592 19.65 13.56 8.59
N MET A 593 18.87 12.87 9.42
CA MET A 593 18.51 11.47 9.17
C MET A 593 17.70 11.30 7.89
N LEU A 594 16.76 12.20 7.62
CA LEU A 594 15.96 12.15 6.38
C LEU A 594 16.83 12.47 5.16
N GLU A 595 17.71 13.46 5.23
CA GLU A 595 18.63 13.83 4.15
C GLU A 595 19.67 12.74 3.85
N ALA A 596 20.12 12.02 4.86
CA ALA A 596 21.04 10.89 4.68
C ALA A 596 20.43 9.73 3.87
N HIS A 597 19.12 9.64 3.78
CA HIS A 597 18.41 8.64 2.98
C HIS A 597 18.07 9.17 1.58
N ASN A 598 17.79 8.25 0.69
CA ASN A 598 17.63 8.52 -0.73
C ASN A 598 16.30 9.19 -1.14
N TRP A 599 15.42 9.62 -0.22
CA TRP A 599 14.19 10.33 -0.58
C TRP A 599 14.46 11.58 -1.42
N TYR A 600 15.52 12.32 -1.10
CA TYR A 600 15.90 13.52 -1.83
C TYR A 600 16.38 13.25 -3.26
N LYS A 601 16.77 12.03 -3.60
CA LYS A 601 17.08 11.63 -4.98
C LYS A 601 15.86 11.68 -5.89
N LEU A 602 14.66 11.47 -5.35
CA LEU A 602 13.40 11.61 -6.11
C LEU A 602 13.20 13.04 -6.61
N LEU A 603 13.84 14.02 -5.95
CA LEU A 603 13.75 15.43 -6.27
C LEU A 603 14.86 15.90 -7.20
N ASP A 604 15.87 15.08 -7.45
CA ASP A 604 16.98 15.41 -8.34
C ASP A 604 16.44 15.52 -9.78
N PRO A 605 16.77 16.62 -10.52
CA PRO A 605 16.36 16.78 -11.92
C PRO A 605 16.81 15.64 -12.84
N SER A 606 17.89 14.93 -12.48
CA SER A 606 18.38 13.77 -13.22
C SER A 606 17.61 12.46 -12.93
N TRP A 607 16.67 12.48 -11.97
CA TRP A 607 15.86 11.31 -11.63
C TRP A 607 14.93 10.95 -12.80
N GLN A 608 15.13 9.76 -13.36
CA GLN A 608 14.36 9.26 -14.49
C GLN A 608 13.28 8.25 -14.09
N GLY A 609 13.19 7.92 -12.79
CA GLY A 609 12.18 7.00 -12.28
C GLY A 609 10.82 7.63 -12.07
N ALA A 610 9.86 6.81 -11.66
CA ALA A 610 8.57 7.28 -11.18
C ALA A 610 8.72 8.10 -9.88
N LEU A 611 7.81 9.05 -9.65
CA LEU A 611 7.79 9.88 -8.45
C LEU A 611 6.96 9.23 -7.34
N THR A 612 7.49 8.14 -6.81
CA THR A 612 6.92 7.44 -5.64
C THR A 612 8.02 7.05 -4.68
N VAL A 613 7.68 6.94 -3.41
CA VAL A 613 8.64 6.44 -2.40
C VAL A 613 8.82 4.94 -2.61
N THR A 614 10.05 4.47 -2.44
CA THR A 614 10.41 3.06 -2.67
C THR A 614 10.88 2.40 -1.37
N GLU A 615 10.75 1.09 -1.27
CA GLU A 615 11.20 0.34 -0.10
C GLU A 615 12.69 0.51 0.17
N CYS A 616 13.52 0.36 -0.88
CA CYS A 616 14.97 0.39 -0.79
C CYS A 616 15.61 1.10 -1.98
N MET A 617 15.69 2.41 -1.98
CA MET A 617 16.21 3.25 -3.07
C MET A 617 17.57 2.82 -3.64
N GLY A 618 18.46 2.25 -2.84
CA GLY A 618 19.79 1.80 -3.30
C GLY A 618 19.76 0.55 -4.16
N LEU A 619 18.62 -0.10 -4.34
CA LEU A 619 18.46 -1.38 -5.02
C LEU A 619 17.72 -1.31 -6.35
N ILE A 620 17.28 -0.13 -6.80
CA ILE A 620 16.51 0.09 -8.04
C ILE A 620 17.16 -0.64 -9.23
N ARG A 621 18.47 -0.49 -9.41
CA ARG A 621 19.22 -1.16 -10.49
C ARG A 621 19.28 -2.67 -10.37
N LYS A 622 18.87 -3.22 -9.23
CA LYS A 622 18.91 -4.66 -8.94
C LYS A 622 17.52 -5.30 -8.93
N GLY A 623 16.48 -4.54 -9.27
CA GLY A 623 15.10 -5.00 -9.28
C GLY A 623 14.44 -5.07 -7.89
N TRP A 624 15.15 -4.65 -6.84
CA TRP A 624 14.62 -4.46 -5.50
C TRP A 624 14.45 -2.97 -5.22
N GLY A 625 13.42 -2.59 -4.51
CA GLY A 625 13.25 -1.24 -4.01
C GLY A 625 12.75 -0.25 -5.04
N ASP A 626 12.21 -0.72 -6.16
CA ASP A 626 11.53 0.09 -7.15
C ASP A 626 10.01 0.09 -6.98
N GLU A 627 9.53 -0.48 -5.90
CA GLU A 627 8.13 -0.56 -5.54
C GLU A 627 7.67 0.71 -4.82
N SER A 628 6.43 1.12 -5.09
CA SER A 628 5.72 2.14 -4.33
C SER A 628 5.37 1.60 -2.94
N HIS A 629 6.15 1.97 -1.94
CA HIS A 629 5.97 1.46 -0.57
C HIS A 629 5.49 2.55 0.39
N PRO A 630 4.21 2.55 0.78
CA PRO A 630 3.66 3.49 1.77
C PRO A 630 4.36 3.49 3.12
N ASP A 631 4.94 2.36 3.54
CA ASP A 631 5.66 2.22 4.81
C ASP A 631 6.96 3.02 4.88
N THR A 632 7.47 3.47 3.75
CA THR A 632 8.64 4.35 3.67
C THR A 632 8.27 5.80 3.44
N ALA A 633 6.99 6.14 3.38
CA ALA A 633 6.50 7.50 3.18
C ALA A 633 6.71 8.35 4.43
N ILE A 634 7.29 9.53 4.26
CA ILE A 634 7.71 10.41 5.36
C ILE A 634 6.86 11.67 5.52
N GLY A 635 5.90 11.92 4.62
CA GLY A 635 5.07 13.12 4.63
C GLY A 635 4.31 13.33 5.94
N GLY A 636 3.79 12.25 6.54
CA GLY A 636 3.11 12.30 7.83
C GLY A 636 3.98 12.83 8.98
N LEU A 637 5.31 12.69 8.90
CA LEU A 637 6.23 13.28 9.89
C LEU A 637 6.22 14.81 9.82
N PHE A 638 6.08 15.39 8.62
CA PHE A 638 6.05 16.85 8.48
C PHE A 638 4.77 17.45 9.06
N SER A 639 3.62 16.82 8.84
CA SER A 639 2.37 17.23 9.48
C SER A 639 2.39 17.04 11.00
N SER A 640 2.97 15.92 11.49
CA SER A 640 3.05 15.62 12.93
C SER A 640 4.03 16.53 13.69
N TYR A 641 5.17 16.87 13.08
CA TYR A 641 6.25 17.55 13.81
C TYR A 641 6.59 18.93 13.27
N VAL A 642 6.67 19.14 11.94
CA VAL A 642 6.96 20.47 11.40
C VAL A 642 5.75 21.39 11.60
N LEU A 643 4.53 20.96 11.26
CA LEU A 643 3.33 21.65 11.70
C LEU A 643 3.09 21.45 13.20
N GLY A 644 3.41 20.27 13.71
CA GLY A 644 3.28 19.92 15.11
C GLY A 644 1.86 19.53 15.53
N VAL A 645 0.99 19.14 14.61
CA VAL A 645 -0.43 18.81 14.86
C VAL A 645 -0.58 17.30 15.10
N VAL A 646 -0.84 16.90 16.34
CA VAL A 646 -0.98 15.48 16.73
C VAL A 646 -2.18 15.30 17.67
N PRO A 647 -3.07 14.31 17.45
CA PRO A 647 -4.18 14.05 18.36
C PRO A 647 -3.68 13.61 19.75
N THR A 648 -4.30 14.11 20.81
CA THR A 648 -4.07 13.71 22.19
C THR A 648 -5.25 12.97 22.79
N GLU A 649 -6.43 13.10 22.17
CA GLU A 649 -7.62 12.32 22.44
C GLU A 649 -8.24 11.81 21.14
N PRO A 650 -9.01 10.70 21.17
CA PRO A 650 -9.61 10.13 19.99
C PRO A 650 -10.36 11.14 19.12
N GLY A 651 -10.12 11.08 17.82
CA GLY A 651 -10.74 11.92 16.80
C GLY A 651 -10.30 13.39 16.84
N PHE A 652 -9.17 13.73 17.43
CA PHE A 652 -8.73 15.12 17.61
C PHE A 652 -9.69 15.98 18.48
N ARG A 653 -10.44 15.35 19.40
CA ARG A 653 -11.23 16.11 20.36
C ARG A 653 -10.36 17.11 21.11
N THR A 654 -9.19 16.65 21.53
CA THR A 654 -8.06 17.51 21.88
C THR A 654 -6.83 17.10 21.08
N PHE A 655 -6.01 18.08 20.72
CA PHE A 655 -4.77 17.82 19.98
C PHE A 655 -3.68 18.79 20.41
N SER A 656 -2.43 18.36 20.28
CA SER A 656 -1.27 19.24 20.48
C SER A 656 -0.95 19.98 19.19
N VAL A 657 -0.45 21.21 19.36
CA VAL A 657 0.19 22.00 18.29
C VAL A 657 1.57 22.41 18.82
N LYS A 658 2.59 21.66 18.43
CA LYS A 658 3.99 21.86 18.87
C LYS A 658 4.92 21.96 17.67
N PRO A 659 4.94 23.10 16.96
CA PRO A 659 5.79 23.26 15.78
C PRO A 659 7.26 23.07 16.08
N GLN A 660 7.92 22.20 15.32
CA GLN A 660 9.37 22.03 15.34
C GLN A 660 9.93 22.71 14.09
N THR A 661 10.34 23.96 14.25
CA THR A 661 10.65 24.85 13.13
C THR A 661 11.97 24.50 12.43
N GLY A 662 12.94 23.91 13.14
CA GLY A 662 14.28 23.68 12.59
C GLY A 662 14.87 24.95 11.96
N GLY A 663 15.40 24.82 10.75
CA GLY A 663 15.89 25.94 9.93
C GLY A 663 14.83 26.66 9.08
N LEU A 664 13.55 26.23 9.16
CA LEU A 664 12.47 26.73 8.28
C LEU A 664 12.04 28.15 8.68
N ALA A 665 11.71 28.97 7.68
CA ALA A 665 11.16 30.29 7.86
C ALA A 665 9.66 30.30 8.12
N TRP A 666 8.93 29.36 7.52
CA TRP A 666 7.48 29.20 7.68
C TRP A 666 7.05 27.78 7.32
N ALA A 667 5.91 27.36 7.83
CA ALA A 667 5.15 26.24 7.30
C ALA A 667 3.66 26.48 7.46
N GLU A 668 2.89 25.85 6.56
CA GLU A 668 1.43 25.87 6.59
C GLU A 668 0.86 24.54 6.12
N GLY A 669 -0.36 24.25 6.54
CA GLY A 669 -1.05 23.05 6.12
C GLY A 669 -2.45 22.95 6.65
N VAL A 670 -3.16 21.95 6.11
CA VAL A 670 -4.49 21.53 6.53
C VAL A 670 -4.40 20.12 7.07
N VAL A 671 -4.90 19.91 8.28
CA VAL A 671 -5.04 18.59 8.89
C VAL A 671 -6.53 18.28 9.03
N PRO A 672 -7.06 17.35 8.21
CA PRO A 672 -8.46 16.96 8.30
C PRO A 672 -8.72 16.12 9.56
N THR A 673 -9.81 16.45 10.26
CA THR A 673 -10.24 15.75 11.47
C THR A 673 -11.73 15.40 11.41
N PRO A 674 -12.26 14.55 12.29
CA PRO A 674 -13.70 14.29 12.37
C PRO A 674 -14.54 15.53 12.71
N TYR A 675 -13.92 16.53 13.34
CA TYR A 675 -14.57 17.80 13.71
C TYR A 675 -14.50 18.86 12.62
N GLY A 676 -13.77 18.62 11.52
CA GLY A 676 -13.44 19.57 10.46
C GLY A 676 -11.94 19.79 10.36
N ASP A 677 -11.54 20.74 9.56
CA ASP A 677 -10.14 20.94 9.22
C ASP A 677 -9.43 21.83 10.25
N VAL A 678 -8.29 21.38 10.76
CA VAL A 678 -7.32 22.23 11.45
C VAL A 678 -6.49 22.92 10.39
N ILE A 679 -6.52 24.25 10.35
CA ILE A 679 -5.73 25.04 9.40
C ILE A 679 -4.67 25.77 10.19
N LEU A 680 -3.40 25.50 9.87
CA LEU A 680 -2.27 26.09 10.59
C LEU A 680 -1.30 26.73 9.61
N ARG A 681 -0.86 27.94 9.97
CA ARG A 681 0.33 28.58 9.43
C ARG A 681 1.15 29.16 10.58
N TRP A 682 2.44 28.96 10.53
CA TRP A 682 3.39 29.65 11.37
C TRP A 682 4.51 30.30 10.53
N ASP A 683 4.93 31.48 10.95
CA ASP A 683 6.03 32.24 10.36
C ASP A 683 7.03 32.57 11.46
N ARG A 684 8.31 32.24 11.26
CA ARG A 684 9.40 32.53 12.19
C ARG A 684 9.91 33.93 11.92
N THR A 685 9.94 34.77 12.96
CA THR A 685 10.39 36.16 12.91
C THR A 685 11.42 36.43 14.00
N SER A 686 12.04 37.59 13.97
CA SER A 686 12.93 38.06 15.07
C SER A 686 12.18 38.23 16.40
N ALA A 687 10.86 38.43 16.37
CA ALA A 687 10.02 38.60 17.54
C ALA A 687 9.50 37.29 18.13
N GLY A 688 9.69 36.16 17.46
CA GLY A 688 9.18 34.84 17.83
C GLY A 688 8.43 34.17 16.68
N LEU A 689 7.53 33.24 17.01
CA LEU A 689 6.71 32.47 16.06
C LEU A 689 5.33 33.12 15.92
N VAL A 690 5.05 33.72 14.76
CA VAL A 690 3.72 34.23 14.43
C VAL A 690 2.85 33.07 13.98
N VAL A 691 1.77 32.81 14.70
CA VAL A 691 0.89 31.65 14.49
C VAL A 691 -0.50 32.12 14.08
N ARG A 692 -1.05 31.47 13.04
CA ARG A 692 -2.46 31.54 12.67
C ARG A 692 -3.00 30.11 12.69
N LEU A 693 -3.93 29.86 13.59
CA LEU A 693 -4.50 28.53 13.81
C LEU A 693 -6.03 28.58 13.81
N THR A 694 -6.65 27.78 12.96
CA THR A 694 -8.09 27.53 13.04
C THR A 694 -8.31 26.18 13.73
N VAL A 695 -9.04 26.20 14.84
CA VAL A 695 -9.47 25.04 15.60
C VAL A 695 -10.94 24.75 15.23
N PRO A 696 -11.28 23.55 14.74
CA PRO A 696 -12.65 23.23 14.35
C PRO A 696 -13.60 23.19 15.55
N GLN A 697 -14.91 23.34 15.27
CA GLN A 697 -15.94 23.33 16.29
C GLN A 697 -16.00 21.96 16.98
N GLY A 698 -16.04 21.95 18.31
CA GLY A 698 -16.06 20.72 19.12
C GLY A 698 -14.67 20.18 19.47
N ALA A 699 -13.59 20.79 18.99
CA ALA A 699 -12.22 20.43 19.31
C ALA A 699 -11.49 21.52 20.11
N ALA A 700 -10.36 21.17 20.73
CA ALA A 700 -9.47 22.10 21.42
C ALA A 700 -7.99 21.78 21.12
N ALA A 701 -7.18 22.83 20.95
CA ALA A 701 -5.75 22.71 20.67
C ALA A 701 -4.91 23.11 21.89
N ASN A 702 -3.92 22.31 22.24
CA ASN A 702 -2.89 22.64 23.24
C ASN A 702 -1.62 23.08 22.49
N PHE A 703 -1.48 24.40 22.31
CA PHE A 703 -0.32 24.96 21.65
C PHE A 703 0.86 25.10 22.63
N ALA A 704 2.06 24.74 22.18
CA ALA A 704 3.30 25.00 22.91
C ALA A 704 4.48 25.28 21.95
N TRP A 705 5.19 26.38 22.20
CA TRP A 705 6.44 26.71 21.53
C TRP A 705 7.25 27.70 22.38
N GLY A 706 8.53 27.42 22.60
CA GLY A 706 9.37 28.20 23.51
C GLY A 706 8.74 28.29 24.91
N ALA A 707 8.63 29.50 25.44
CA ALA A 707 7.98 29.76 26.72
C ALA A 707 6.44 29.87 26.63
N THR A 708 5.88 29.89 25.41
CA THR A 708 4.44 30.08 25.21
C THR A 708 3.70 28.73 25.25
N SER A 709 2.72 28.65 26.18
CA SER A 709 1.76 27.54 26.26
C SER A 709 0.35 28.10 26.33
N LYS A 710 -0.59 27.58 25.50
CA LYS A 710 -1.97 28.04 25.42
C LYS A 710 -2.91 26.88 25.10
N THR A 711 -4.06 26.83 25.77
CA THR A 711 -5.19 26.03 25.34
C THR A 711 -6.11 26.92 24.50
N LEU A 712 -6.40 26.52 23.28
CA LEU A 712 -7.18 27.25 22.29
C LEU A 712 -8.45 26.48 21.98
N VAL A 713 -9.60 27.09 22.19
CA VAL A 713 -10.91 26.51 21.86
C VAL A 713 -11.25 26.76 20.39
N ALA A 714 -12.37 26.21 19.93
CA ALA A 714 -12.84 26.40 18.55
C ALA A 714 -12.84 27.88 18.11
N GLY A 715 -12.37 28.11 16.89
CA GLY A 715 -12.25 29.44 16.28
C GLY A 715 -10.90 29.69 15.63
N THR A 716 -10.73 30.87 15.06
CA THR A 716 -9.48 31.29 14.43
C THR A 716 -8.66 32.15 15.39
N HIS A 717 -7.43 31.78 15.64
CA HIS A 717 -6.51 32.43 16.55
C HIS A 717 -5.30 32.96 15.79
N ALA A 718 -4.85 34.19 16.17
CA ALA A 718 -3.62 34.78 15.65
C ALA A 718 -2.84 35.38 16.82
N PHE A 719 -1.58 34.96 16.99
CA PHE A 719 -0.74 35.41 18.07
C PHE A 719 0.74 35.23 17.74
N CYS A 720 1.61 35.84 18.56
CA CYS A 720 3.06 35.62 18.51
C CYS A 720 3.46 34.81 19.75
N ALA A 721 4.11 33.66 19.53
CA ALA A 721 4.70 32.83 20.58
C ALA A 721 6.19 33.22 20.76
N LYS A 722 6.69 33.19 22.03
CA LYS A 722 8.06 33.52 22.41
C LYS A 722 8.78 32.37 23.06
#